data_9d4c460fb81388471f8285656cc8a963
#
_entry.id   9d4c460fb81388471f8285656cc8a963
#
_cell.length_a   1.000
_cell.length_b   1.000
_cell.length_c   1.000
_cell.angle_alpha   90.00
_cell.angle_beta   90.00
_cell.angle_gamma   90.00
#
_symmetry.space_group_name_H-M   'P 1'
#
loop_
_entity.id
_entity.type
_entity.pdbx_description
1 polymer ?
#
loop_
_entity_poly.entity_id
_entity_poly.type
_entity_poly.pdbx_seq_one_letter_code
_entity_poly.pdbx_strand_id
1 'polypeptide(L)'
;MTNAPTLTNRPELFRRWLAGLDDDALREVLENRWDALHPLPPGIRPLAVRLQLKGSLFEAARQLNALEVAIVELLESRGGGLEPLDSPEIVRELRRIAKAHGYPTAGLKTQVDEALAHLQALALAFPVEGGYACVEHLVDLFPQGLRVLPDEPAYTPDQARALVDGLDERSRRIVETLMRSGGHGITKDAALDADPTRPIPRLIAEGVLIRTGENSVRLPAGVRDALSGRHPAPLPLLPPHREAPESAPSGLAEAAAGTGLEMVRLMRGLIERLEAAPAALLKDRVLGVRTTTNLARDLGCTEAELARLVGLGLAAGLLSTGVPDPLPEADDYDDYLCPTTLVDEWSAAPLSAQWAWLLHFWMAKATMRPWLVGEPDDKGKAMHVLHPGTFSEGLPGVRRLLLSRLAALTSADAGILRQQVGFDAPLQASRLGAATYEQLIDEARFVGAIVGVHSTPILEAALASADGAQPSPELLALTEGLTPPTVDQLIFQADLTVLAPGPLPRDMQVMMGLAAEVESAGLASVFRLTDASISRALDAGRSEKDLLDFFGSHVLGELPQTVRYLIADASRRHGTLRGGPAMSYIRCEDEALLAEACSTPQAASVALRAIAPTVAIAQAPLGRVLDALREAGFHPSAEDATGASIDVRPPAARLSYKAPAAPTQRSTPQLVASALAAIRRADGDASTSEEATDYRHVFTDAIRKRRSLKVGYVDREGLRHYARITPIAVTGGQVSAADLETGAPVVFQLHSVTECAVI
;
A
#
# COMPACT_ATOMS: atom_id res chain seq x y z
N MET A 1 -1.15 42.79 36.55
CA MET A 1 -1.14 41.37 36.14
C MET A 1 -2.56 40.90 36.26
N THR A 2 -3.31 40.97 35.16
CA THR A 2 -4.68 40.42 35.06
C THR A 2 -4.53 38.89 35.05
N ASN A 3 -5.12 38.21 36.04
CA ASN A 3 -5.19 36.73 36.06
C ASN A 3 -5.83 36.28 34.76
N ALA A 4 -5.08 35.58 33.91
CA ALA A 4 -5.64 34.88 32.76
C ALA A 4 -6.72 33.90 33.26
N PRO A 5 -7.86 33.77 32.59
CA PRO A 5 -8.88 32.81 32.99
C PRO A 5 -8.33 31.39 32.86
N THR A 6 -8.32 30.65 33.96
CA THR A 6 -7.89 29.24 33.96
C THR A 6 -9.03 28.39 33.42
N LEU A 7 -8.76 27.59 32.39
CA LEU A 7 -9.74 26.72 31.78
C LEU A 7 -10.04 25.52 32.73
N THR A 8 -11.25 25.45 33.22
CA THR A 8 -11.75 24.31 33.97
C THR A 8 -12.68 23.50 33.07
N ASN A 9 -12.50 22.15 33.03
CA ASN A 9 -13.36 21.24 32.27
C ASN A 9 -13.34 21.49 30.74
N ARG A 10 -12.16 21.39 30.12
CA ARG A 10 -11.97 21.49 28.64
C ARG A 10 -12.95 20.63 27.83
N PRO A 11 -13.26 19.35 28.18
CA PRO A 11 -14.23 18.55 27.44
C PRO A 11 -15.64 19.19 27.37
N GLU A 12 -16.08 19.84 28.43
CA GLU A 12 -17.38 20.53 28.44
C GLU A 12 -17.35 21.82 27.64
N LEU A 13 -16.25 22.58 27.67
CA LEU A 13 -16.05 23.77 26.82
C LEU A 13 -16.04 23.37 25.33
N PHE A 14 -15.35 22.29 24.98
CA PHE A 14 -15.35 21.73 23.63
C PHE A 14 -16.76 21.34 23.17
N ARG A 15 -17.53 20.64 24.01
CA ARG A 15 -18.91 20.27 23.70
C ARG A 15 -19.79 21.47 23.46
N ARG A 16 -19.69 22.53 24.30
CA ARG A 16 -20.47 23.78 24.16
C ARG A 16 -20.10 24.51 22.87
N TRP A 17 -18.82 24.60 22.55
CA TRP A 17 -18.37 25.16 21.28
C TRP A 17 -18.96 24.40 20.10
N LEU A 18 -18.86 23.09 20.10
CA LEU A 18 -19.36 22.23 19.02
C LEU A 18 -20.90 22.37 18.85
N ALA A 19 -21.64 22.49 19.95
CA ALA A 19 -23.07 22.75 19.93
C ALA A 19 -23.45 24.15 19.38
N GLY A 20 -22.56 25.12 19.55
CA GLY A 20 -22.74 26.49 19.06
C GLY A 20 -22.37 26.69 17.58
N LEU A 21 -21.82 25.70 16.89
CA LEU A 21 -21.50 25.80 15.47
C LEU A 21 -22.79 25.87 14.63
N ASP A 22 -22.78 26.71 13.61
CA ASP A 22 -23.80 26.71 12.56
C ASP A 22 -23.71 25.43 11.70
N ASP A 23 -24.64 25.30 10.77
CA ASP A 23 -24.72 24.08 9.93
C ASP A 23 -23.54 23.95 8.96
N ASP A 24 -22.98 25.07 8.49
CA ASP A 24 -21.86 25.06 7.55
C ASP A 24 -20.56 24.70 8.27
N ALA A 25 -20.28 25.29 9.41
CA ALA A 25 -19.11 24.96 10.23
C ALA A 25 -19.19 23.52 10.78
N LEU A 26 -20.37 23.05 11.21
CA LEU A 26 -20.53 21.66 11.65
C LEU A 26 -20.38 20.68 10.50
N ARG A 27 -20.87 21.03 9.32
CA ARG A 27 -20.66 20.22 8.08
C ARG A 27 -19.17 20.09 7.78
N GLU A 28 -18.41 21.19 7.81
CA GLU A 28 -16.96 21.19 7.59
C GLU A 28 -16.23 20.25 8.57
N VAL A 29 -16.60 20.29 9.86
CA VAL A 29 -16.07 19.33 10.85
C VAL A 29 -16.40 17.90 10.47
N LEU A 30 -17.64 17.59 10.09
CA LEU A 30 -18.05 16.23 9.73
C LEU A 30 -17.37 15.72 8.45
N GLU A 31 -17.10 16.58 7.48
CA GLU A 31 -16.36 16.26 6.26
C GLU A 31 -14.90 15.90 6.56
N ASN A 32 -14.24 16.70 7.42
CA ASN A 32 -12.86 16.48 7.82
C ASN A 32 -12.69 15.33 8.83
N ARG A 33 -13.73 14.99 9.57
CA ARG A 33 -13.74 13.97 10.63
C ARG A 33 -14.73 12.84 10.32
N TRP A 34 -14.66 12.30 9.08
CA TRP A 34 -15.51 11.21 8.62
C TRP A 34 -15.44 9.93 9.49
N ASP A 35 -14.32 9.73 10.21
CA ASP A 35 -14.13 8.68 11.19
C ASP A 35 -15.18 8.71 12.31
N ALA A 36 -15.69 9.89 12.67
CA ALA A 36 -16.74 10.05 13.68
C ALA A 36 -18.17 9.78 13.17
N LEU A 37 -18.35 9.58 11.84
CA LEU A 37 -19.65 9.36 11.22
C LEU A 37 -20.12 7.88 11.24
N HIS A 38 -19.28 6.95 11.62
CA HIS A 38 -19.60 5.53 11.62
C HIS A 38 -19.57 4.92 13.02
N PRO A 39 -20.73 4.50 13.56
CA PRO A 39 -22.10 4.73 13.07
C PRO A 39 -22.52 6.20 13.20
N LEU A 40 -23.60 6.62 12.54
CA LEU A 40 -24.08 8.01 12.61
C LEU A 40 -24.23 8.48 14.06
N PRO A 41 -23.68 9.67 14.44
CA PRO A 41 -23.78 10.17 15.80
C PRO A 41 -25.24 10.62 16.09
N PRO A 42 -25.85 10.14 17.19
CA PRO A 42 -27.22 10.46 17.50
C PRO A 42 -27.42 11.87 18.16
N GLY A 43 -26.42 12.73 18.16
CA GLY A 43 -26.47 14.10 18.70
C GLY A 43 -25.08 14.67 18.96
N ILE A 44 -25.00 15.94 19.36
CA ILE A 44 -23.73 16.68 19.62
C ILE A 44 -22.91 16.02 20.73
N ARG A 45 -23.52 15.56 21.80
CA ARG A 45 -22.80 14.99 22.92
C ARG A 45 -22.04 13.69 22.55
N PRO A 46 -22.66 12.69 21.91
CA PRO A 46 -21.95 11.54 21.38
C PRO A 46 -20.89 11.90 20.34
N LEU A 47 -21.15 12.88 19.47
CA LEU A 47 -20.17 13.37 18.51
C LEU A 47 -18.93 13.95 19.23
N ALA A 48 -19.14 14.84 20.22
CA ALA A 48 -18.05 15.44 20.98
C ALA A 48 -17.17 14.38 21.68
N VAL A 49 -17.78 13.33 22.22
CA VAL A 49 -17.03 12.20 22.82
C VAL A 49 -16.21 11.46 21.77
N ARG A 50 -16.80 11.15 20.60
CA ARG A 50 -16.11 10.44 19.53
C ARG A 50 -14.92 11.21 18.98
N LEU A 51 -15.09 12.51 18.73
CA LEU A 51 -14.04 13.40 18.24
C LEU A 51 -12.83 13.47 19.17
N GLN A 52 -13.02 13.17 20.46
CA GLN A 52 -11.96 13.15 21.48
C GLN A 52 -11.39 11.74 21.76
N LEU A 53 -11.86 10.68 21.08
CA LEU A 53 -11.26 9.36 21.21
C LEU A 53 -9.85 9.34 20.61
N LYS A 54 -8.90 8.66 21.25
CA LYS A 54 -7.50 8.61 20.82
C LYS A 54 -7.33 8.22 19.35
N GLY A 55 -8.08 7.22 18.86
CA GLY A 55 -8.04 6.82 17.45
C GLY A 55 -8.49 7.92 16.50
N SER A 56 -9.59 8.60 16.83
CA SER A 56 -10.14 9.70 16.07
C SER A 56 -9.22 10.94 16.08
N LEU A 57 -8.67 11.27 17.24
CA LEU A 57 -7.67 12.35 17.36
C LEU A 57 -6.41 12.04 16.58
N PHE A 58 -5.97 10.77 16.58
CA PHE A 58 -4.79 10.35 15.81
C PHE A 58 -5.00 10.50 14.29
N GLU A 59 -6.17 10.11 13.78
CA GLU A 59 -6.50 10.29 12.36
C GLU A 59 -6.59 11.78 11.98
N ALA A 60 -7.14 12.63 12.84
CA ALA A 60 -7.16 14.07 12.62
C ALA A 60 -5.73 14.67 12.68
N ALA A 61 -4.95 14.29 13.67
CA ALA A 61 -3.58 14.79 13.85
C ALA A 61 -2.67 14.45 12.64
N ARG A 62 -2.94 13.37 11.91
CA ARG A 62 -2.21 13.03 10.67
C ARG A 62 -2.37 14.06 9.55
N GLN A 63 -3.37 14.92 9.62
CA GLN A 63 -3.62 15.97 8.64
C GLN A 63 -2.87 17.26 8.95
N LEU A 64 -2.25 17.37 10.13
CA LEU A 64 -1.57 18.58 10.60
C LEU A 64 -0.24 18.78 9.87
N ASN A 65 0.01 20.03 9.48
CA ASN A 65 1.34 20.50 9.09
C ASN A 65 2.19 20.91 10.32
N ALA A 66 3.47 21.22 10.09
CA ALA A 66 4.39 21.55 11.18
C ALA A 66 4.01 22.83 11.93
N LEU A 67 3.45 23.84 11.27
CA LEU A 67 2.98 25.07 11.93
C LEU A 67 1.78 24.78 12.85
N GLU A 68 0.85 23.95 12.40
CA GLU A 68 -0.31 23.54 13.21
C GLU A 68 0.10 22.70 14.42
N VAL A 69 1.08 21.79 14.23
CA VAL A 69 1.69 21.05 15.35
C VAL A 69 2.35 22.03 16.33
N ALA A 70 3.08 23.03 15.85
CA ALA A 70 3.71 24.04 16.70
C ALA A 70 2.67 24.86 17.49
N ILE A 71 1.54 25.21 16.86
CA ILE A 71 0.43 25.91 17.56
C ILE A 71 -0.16 25.02 18.65
N VAL A 72 -0.42 23.74 18.37
CA VAL A 72 -0.92 22.78 19.37
C VAL A 72 0.07 22.63 20.53
N GLU A 73 1.38 22.48 20.24
CA GLU A 73 2.42 22.42 21.26
C GLU A 73 2.46 23.70 22.12
N LEU A 74 2.28 24.87 21.50
CA LEU A 74 2.27 26.14 22.21
C LEU A 74 1.05 26.26 23.14
N LEU A 75 -0.14 25.92 22.66
CA LEU A 75 -1.37 25.90 23.44
C LEU A 75 -1.27 24.95 24.66
N GLU A 76 -0.70 23.77 24.47
CA GLU A 76 -0.50 22.81 25.58
C GLU A 76 0.64 23.22 26.53
N SER A 77 1.60 24.03 26.10
CA SER A 77 2.72 24.45 26.96
C SER A 77 2.31 25.45 28.04
N ARG A 78 1.24 26.19 27.84
CA ARG A 78 0.78 27.25 28.77
C ARG A 78 -0.09 26.66 29.87
N GLY A 79 0.44 26.67 31.10
CA GLY A 79 -0.25 26.14 32.27
C GLY A 79 -0.71 24.67 32.12
N GLY A 80 -0.06 23.86 31.28
CA GLY A 80 -0.51 22.51 30.95
C GLY A 80 -1.81 22.50 30.11
N GLY A 81 -1.97 23.49 29.25
CA GLY A 81 -3.17 23.66 28.40
C GLY A 81 -4.36 24.30 29.12
N LEU A 82 -4.14 24.86 30.32
CA LEU A 82 -5.19 25.54 31.11
C LEU A 82 -5.27 27.05 30.89
N GLU A 83 -4.28 27.62 30.20
CA GLU A 83 -4.23 29.05 29.87
C GLU A 83 -4.47 29.24 28.37
N PRO A 84 -5.57 29.89 27.94
CA PRO A 84 -5.83 30.16 26.52
C PRO A 84 -4.84 31.19 25.97
N LEU A 85 -4.59 31.11 24.66
CA LEU A 85 -3.77 32.09 23.93
C LEU A 85 -4.57 32.70 22.78
N ASP A 86 -4.52 34.01 22.64
CA ASP A 86 -5.12 34.69 21.49
C ASP A 86 -4.20 34.61 20.24
N SER A 87 -4.76 34.82 19.03
CA SER A 87 -3.98 34.77 17.78
C SER A 87 -2.78 35.73 17.79
N PRO A 88 -2.87 36.98 18.26
CA PRO A 88 -1.72 37.87 18.39
C PRO A 88 -0.61 37.32 19.30
N GLU A 89 -0.95 36.67 20.38
CA GLU A 89 0.04 36.05 21.29
C GLU A 89 0.73 34.87 20.66
N ILE A 90 -0.04 33.99 19.98
CA ILE A 90 0.50 32.86 19.20
C ILE A 90 1.47 33.39 18.14
N VAL A 91 1.09 34.38 17.35
CA VAL A 91 1.96 35.01 16.34
C VAL A 91 3.22 35.59 16.94
N ARG A 92 3.10 36.29 18.08
CA ARG A 92 4.25 36.90 18.78
C ARG A 92 5.26 35.82 19.20
N GLU A 93 4.78 34.74 19.81
CA GLU A 93 5.62 33.68 20.33
C GLU A 93 6.29 32.88 19.19
N LEU A 94 5.53 32.48 18.19
CA LEU A 94 6.07 31.78 17.01
C LEU A 94 7.08 32.66 16.25
N ARG A 95 6.84 33.99 16.16
CA ARG A 95 7.81 34.90 15.56
C ARG A 95 9.10 35.00 16.35
N ARG A 96 9.03 34.99 17.69
CA ARG A 96 10.22 34.94 18.56
C ARG A 96 11.04 33.70 18.30
N ILE A 97 10.38 32.52 18.23
CA ILE A 97 11.03 31.23 17.96
C ILE A 97 11.62 31.20 16.54
N ALA A 98 10.83 31.60 15.54
CA ALA A 98 11.30 31.64 14.15
C ALA A 98 12.57 32.50 13.98
N LYS A 99 12.60 33.69 14.60
CA LYS A 99 13.79 34.57 14.56
C LYS A 99 14.99 33.95 15.26
N ALA A 100 14.81 33.29 16.39
CA ALA A 100 15.88 32.63 17.13
C ALA A 100 16.54 31.50 16.31
N HIS A 101 15.78 30.86 15.43
CA HIS A 101 16.25 29.75 14.57
C HIS A 101 16.51 30.15 13.11
N GLY A 102 16.48 31.45 12.78
CA GLY A 102 16.77 31.94 11.43
C GLY A 102 15.68 31.65 10.39
N TYR A 103 14.47 31.32 10.80
CA TYR A 103 13.36 31.09 9.87
C TYR A 103 12.77 32.43 9.37
N PRO A 104 12.26 32.46 8.11
CA PRO A 104 11.56 33.64 7.60
C PRO A 104 10.27 33.86 8.41
N THR A 105 9.89 35.14 8.63
CA THR A 105 8.68 35.51 9.38
C THR A 105 7.65 36.27 8.54
N ALA A 106 7.92 36.43 7.23
CA ALA A 106 6.99 37.07 6.31
C ALA A 106 5.72 36.22 6.16
N GLY A 107 4.55 36.87 6.24
CA GLY A 107 3.26 36.15 6.12
C GLY A 107 2.84 35.30 7.32
N LEU A 108 3.65 35.23 8.39
CA LEU A 108 3.39 34.35 9.54
C LEU A 108 2.01 34.56 10.16
N LYS A 109 1.51 35.83 10.22
CA LYS A 109 0.18 36.12 10.77
C LYS A 109 -0.93 35.42 9.96
N THR A 110 -0.91 35.58 8.65
CA THR A 110 -1.91 34.96 7.76
C THR A 110 -1.86 33.44 7.88
N GLN A 111 -0.66 32.86 7.90
CA GLN A 111 -0.48 31.40 8.03
C GLN A 111 -0.97 30.88 9.40
N VAL A 112 -0.79 31.63 10.49
CA VAL A 112 -1.33 31.26 11.81
C VAL A 112 -2.85 31.35 11.82
N ASP A 113 -3.44 32.39 11.22
CA ASP A 113 -4.91 32.56 11.14
C ASP A 113 -5.52 31.40 10.29
N GLU A 114 -4.90 31.02 9.17
CA GLU A 114 -5.28 29.86 8.36
C GLU A 114 -5.13 28.53 9.12
N ALA A 115 -4.03 28.34 9.84
CA ALA A 115 -3.76 27.16 10.66
C ALA A 115 -4.78 27.01 11.80
N LEU A 116 -5.16 28.11 12.47
CA LEU A 116 -6.19 28.09 13.51
C LEU A 116 -7.57 27.74 12.93
N ALA A 117 -7.91 28.24 11.74
CA ALA A 117 -9.14 27.88 11.04
C ALA A 117 -9.16 26.37 10.70
N HIS A 118 -8.06 25.84 10.18
CA HIS A 118 -7.95 24.41 9.88
C HIS A 118 -8.00 23.53 11.14
N LEU A 119 -7.34 23.92 12.22
CA LEU A 119 -7.43 23.24 13.52
C LEU A 119 -8.87 23.21 14.07
N GLN A 120 -9.66 24.27 13.83
CA GLN A 120 -11.08 24.30 14.18
C GLN A 120 -11.90 23.39 13.27
N ALA A 121 -11.66 23.38 11.96
CA ALA A 121 -12.32 22.50 11.01
C ALA A 121 -12.05 21.01 11.30
N LEU A 122 -10.88 20.71 11.88
CA LEU A 122 -10.53 19.37 12.40
C LEU A 122 -11.07 19.11 13.81
N ALA A 123 -11.71 20.07 14.45
CA ALA A 123 -12.13 20.00 15.85
C ALA A 123 -10.98 19.61 16.82
N LEU A 124 -9.76 20.12 16.56
CA LEU A 124 -8.57 19.91 17.40
C LEU A 124 -8.24 21.11 18.28
N ALA A 125 -8.57 22.32 17.83
CA ALA A 125 -8.55 23.53 18.64
C ALA A 125 -9.91 24.26 18.51
N PHE A 126 -10.27 25.01 19.52
CA PHE A 126 -11.56 25.71 19.58
C PHE A 126 -11.43 27.02 20.36
N PRO A 127 -12.24 28.03 20.01
CA PRO A 127 -12.24 29.34 20.71
C PRO A 127 -12.85 29.20 22.09
N VAL A 128 -12.24 29.89 23.04
CA VAL A 128 -12.70 30.05 24.43
C VAL A 128 -12.55 31.51 24.86
N GLU A 129 -13.06 31.84 26.04
CA GLU A 129 -12.82 33.17 26.60
C GLU A 129 -11.31 33.40 26.83
N GLY A 130 -10.77 34.43 26.20
CA GLY A 130 -9.34 34.77 26.26
C GLY A 130 -8.49 34.20 25.14
N GLY A 131 -9.04 33.43 24.18
CA GLY A 131 -8.28 32.94 23.03
C GLY A 131 -8.70 31.57 22.52
N TYR A 132 -7.73 30.69 22.34
CA TYR A 132 -7.92 29.31 21.84
C TYR A 132 -7.45 28.31 22.88
N ALA A 133 -8.10 27.14 22.87
CA ALA A 133 -7.69 25.96 23.59
C ALA A 133 -7.63 24.76 22.61
N CYS A 134 -6.82 23.76 22.88
CA CYS A 134 -6.84 22.48 22.16
C CYS A 134 -7.53 21.38 22.98
N VAL A 135 -7.97 20.32 22.30
CA VAL A 135 -8.50 19.11 22.95
C VAL A 135 -7.44 18.45 23.81
N GLU A 136 -7.87 17.85 24.93
CA GLU A 136 -6.96 17.22 25.88
C GLU A 136 -6.20 16.05 25.25
N HIS A 137 -4.96 15.85 25.69
CA HIS A 137 -4.11 14.73 25.30
C HIS A 137 -3.72 14.66 23.80
N LEU A 138 -3.93 15.71 23.03
CA LEU A 138 -3.57 15.70 21.61
C LEU A 138 -2.06 15.55 21.40
N VAL A 139 -1.24 16.25 22.18
CA VAL A 139 0.24 16.17 22.10
C VAL A 139 0.77 14.77 22.49
N ASP A 140 0.07 14.07 23.40
CA ASP A 140 0.45 12.71 23.83
C ASP A 140 0.38 11.68 22.68
N LEU A 141 -0.34 11.99 21.60
CA LEU A 141 -0.47 11.15 20.42
C LEU A 141 0.67 11.32 19.42
N PHE A 142 1.45 12.38 19.55
CA PHE A 142 2.55 12.64 18.64
C PHE A 142 3.65 11.58 18.80
N PRO A 143 4.26 11.14 17.69
CA PRO A 143 5.38 10.19 17.75
C PRO A 143 6.49 10.69 18.68
N GLN A 144 7.10 9.78 19.40
CA GLN A 144 8.25 10.11 20.27
C GLN A 144 9.35 10.81 19.44
N GLY A 145 9.84 11.94 19.95
CA GLY A 145 10.82 12.75 19.24
C GLY A 145 10.25 13.77 18.26
N LEU A 146 8.96 13.71 17.92
CA LEU A 146 8.33 14.75 17.13
C LEU A 146 8.09 15.97 17.99
N ARG A 147 8.82 17.04 17.70
CA ARG A 147 8.66 18.37 18.24
C ARG A 147 9.02 19.39 17.17
N VAL A 148 8.18 20.40 17.04
CA VAL A 148 8.44 21.56 16.18
C VAL A 148 9.02 22.69 17.02
N LEU A 149 8.45 22.92 18.21
CA LEU A 149 8.95 23.93 19.12
C LEU A 149 10.13 23.40 19.95
N PRO A 150 11.18 24.22 20.18
CA PRO A 150 12.25 23.88 21.09
C PRO A 150 11.72 23.74 22.52
N ASP A 151 12.24 22.77 23.26
CA ASP A 151 11.98 22.67 24.67
C ASP A 151 12.64 23.84 25.46
N GLU A 152 12.02 24.25 26.56
CA GLU A 152 12.63 25.13 27.54
C GLU A 152 12.75 24.38 28.87
N PRO A 153 13.96 24.15 29.38
CA PRO A 153 15.27 24.53 28.82
C PRO A 153 15.68 23.68 27.61
N ALA A 154 16.34 24.33 26.63
CA ALA A 154 16.96 23.63 25.49
C ALA A 154 18.32 23.05 25.93
N TYR A 155 18.53 21.76 25.64
CA TYR A 155 19.80 21.11 25.93
C TYR A 155 20.54 20.72 24.64
N THR A 156 21.85 20.99 24.58
CA THR A 156 22.70 20.36 23.59
C THR A 156 22.86 18.86 23.93
N PRO A 157 23.22 17.99 22.99
CA PRO A 157 23.42 16.58 23.24
C PRO A 157 24.41 16.30 24.39
N ASP A 158 25.49 17.10 24.48
CA ASP A 158 26.50 16.95 25.54
C ASP A 158 25.99 17.39 26.91
N GLN A 159 25.23 18.49 26.96
CA GLN A 159 24.61 18.96 28.19
C GLN A 159 23.55 17.96 28.70
N ALA A 160 22.73 17.43 27.81
CA ALA A 160 21.72 16.43 28.16
C ALA A 160 22.37 15.13 28.67
N ARG A 161 23.47 14.70 28.04
CA ARG A 161 24.22 13.53 28.48
C ARG A 161 24.86 13.75 29.87
N ALA A 162 25.52 14.88 30.05
CA ALA A 162 26.12 15.23 31.34
C ALA A 162 25.08 15.30 32.47
N LEU A 163 23.88 15.82 32.16
CA LEU A 163 22.76 15.88 33.11
C LEU A 163 22.31 14.47 33.55
N VAL A 164 22.20 13.53 32.61
CA VAL A 164 21.76 12.15 32.88
C VAL A 164 22.86 11.36 33.60
N ASP A 165 24.12 11.58 33.26
CA ASP A 165 25.27 10.91 33.91
C ASP A 165 25.42 11.34 35.37
N GLY A 166 24.99 12.56 35.72
CA GLY A 166 24.98 13.10 37.07
C GLY A 166 23.86 12.58 37.99
N LEU A 167 22.89 11.84 37.46
CA LEU A 167 21.75 11.35 38.24
C LEU A 167 22.13 10.23 39.20
N ASP A 168 21.52 10.26 40.40
CA ASP A 168 21.55 9.13 41.32
C ASP A 168 20.79 7.92 40.73
N GLU A 169 21.06 6.72 41.27
CA GLU A 169 20.49 5.47 40.73
C GLU A 169 18.95 5.45 40.72
N ARG A 170 18.30 6.07 41.70
CA ARG A 170 16.83 6.14 41.80
C ARG A 170 16.24 7.05 40.71
N SER A 171 16.84 8.21 40.54
CA SER A 171 16.47 9.19 39.49
C SER A 171 16.70 8.63 38.10
N ARG A 172 17.82 7.91 37.90
CA ARG A 172 18.13 7.25 36.62
C ARG A 172 17.08 6.18 36.26
N ARG A 173 16.64 5.35 37.19
CA ARG A 173 15.56 4.36 36.97
C ARG A 173 14.23 5.01 36.61
N ILE A 174 13.91 6.18 37.16
CA ILE A 174 12.72 6.94 36.80
C ILE A 174 12.82 7.40 35.33
N VAL A 175 13.95 7.98 34.96
CA VAL A 175 14.20 8.47 33.57
C VAL A 175 14.16 7.30 32.59
N GLU A 176 14.76 6.16 32.86
CA GLU A 176 14.71 4.96 32.05
C GLU A 176 13.29 4.38 31.92
N THR A 177 12.50 4.45 33.00
CA THR A 177 11.10 4.01 32.97
C THR A 177 10.27 4.92 32.08
N LEU A 178 10.47 6.24 32.18
CA LEU A 178 9.83 7.22 31.32
C LEU A 178 10.23 7.02 29.85
N MET A 179 11.51 6.75 29.57
CA MET A 179 11.97 6.42 28.21
C MET A 179 11.21 5.24 27.62
N ARG A 180 11.01 4.16 28.39
CA ARG A 180 10.25 2.97 27.95
C ARG A 180 8.77 3.24 27.76
N SER A 181 8.19 4.18 28.51
CA SER A 181 6.77 4.60 28.40
C SER A 181 6.54 5.80 27.48
N GLY A 182 7.51 6.13 26.63
CA GLY A 182 7.34 7.19 25.64
C GLY A 182 7.79 8.58 26.07
N GLY A 183 8.53 8.66 27.16
CA GLY A 183 9.01 9.94 27.69
C GLY A 183 7.98 10.70 28.54
N HIS A 184 6.80 10.15 28.76
CA HIS A 184 5.71 10.75 29.53
C HIS A 184 5.37 9.91 30.76
N GLY A 185 4.94 10.55 31.84
CA GLY A 185 4.51 9.90 33.06
C GLY A 185 3.44 10.66 33.81
N ILE A 186 2.54 9.92 34.46
CA ILE A 186 1.50 10.50 35.34
C ILE A 186 1.86 10.16 36.77
N THR A 187 1.97 11.19 37.61
CA THR A 187 2.34 11.04 39.04
C THR A 187 1.83 12.22 39.87
N LYS A 188 1.32 11.94 41.04
CA LYS A 188 0.89 12.99 41.98
C LYS A 188 2.09 13.85 42.44
N ASP A 189 3.30 13.35 42.35
CA ASP A 189 4.51 14.09 42.70
C ASP A 189 4.87 15.17 41.69
N ALA A 190 4.12 15.29 40.60
CA ALA A 190 4.22 16.40 39.65
C ALA A 190 3.49 17.68 40.11
N ALA A 191 2.60 17.59 41.10
CA ALA A 191 1.85 18.74 41.61
C ALA A 191 2.77 19.85 42.12
N LEU A 192 2.28 21.11 42.11
CA LEU A 192 3.06 22.29 42.52
C LEU A 192 3.38 22.28 44.00
N ASP A 193 2.53 21.68 44.80
CA ASP A 193 2.64 21.53 46.24
C ASP A 193 3.34 20.23 46.71
N ALA A 194 3.87 19.45 45.77
CA ALA A 194 4.58 18.20 46.06
C ALA A 194 5.87 18.47 46.86
N ASP A 195 6.20 17.56 47.78
CA ASP A 195 7.39 17.64 48.61
C ASP A 195 8.68 17.74 47.75
N PRO A 196 9.43 18.86 47.81
CA PRO A 196 10.59 19.10 46.95
C PRO A 196 11.74 18.10 47.20
N THR A 197 11.72 17.34 48.31
CA THR A 197 12.73 16.31 48.59
C THR A 197 12.50 15.01 47.80
N ARG A 198 11.34 14.83 47.22
CA ARG A 198 11.01 13.67 46.41
C ARG A 198 11.71 13.71 45.04
N PRO A 199 11.98 12.54 44.44
CA PRO A 199 12.71 12.47 43.17
C PRO A 199 12.09 13.26 42.03
N ILE A 200 10.76 13.19 41.84
CA ILE A 200 10.10 13.88 40.70
C ILE A 200 10.18 15.40 40.83
N PRO A 201 9.78 16.05 41.94
CA PRO A 201 9.96 17.50 42.11
C PRO A 201 11.42 17.94 41.93
N ARG A 202 12.37 17.16 42.45
CA ARG A 202 13.79 17.44 42.28
C ARG A 202 14.24 17.36 40.84
N LEU A 203 13.85 16.32 40.09
CA LEU A 203 14.14 16.19 38.66
C LEU A 203 13.51 17.31 37.82
N ILE A 204 12.34 17.82 38.24
CA ILE A 204 11.73 19.00 37.63
C ILE A 204 12.56 20.26 37.89
N ALA A 205 12.99 20.45 39.15
CA ALA A 205 13.81 21.59 39.51
C ALA A 205 15.19 21.60 38.84
N GLU A 206 15.78 20.40 38.63
CA GLU A 206 17.04 20.20 37.90
C GLU A 206 16.87 20.26 36.35
N GLY A 207 15.65 20.41 35.84
CA GLY A 207 15.35 20.47 34.41
C GLY A 207 15.42 19.13 33.67
N VAL A 208 15.58 18.03 34.39
CA VAL A 208 15.56 16.68 33.80
C VAL A 208 14.18 16.27 33.39
N LEU A 209 13.16 16.80 34.05
CA LEU A 209 11.74 16.61 33.71
C LEU A 209 11.06 17.97 33.51
N ILE A 210 10.11 18.00 32.61
CA ILE A 210 9.21 19.15 32.40
C ILE A 210 7.84 18.76 32.93
N ARG A 211 7.21 19.64 33.72
CA ARG A 211 5.83 19.49 34.13
C ARG A 211 4.92 19.84 32.95
N THR A 212 3.98 18.96 32.62
CA THR A 212 3.02 19.14 31.49
C THR A 212 1.57 19.23 31.94
N GLY A 213 1.32 19.12 33.24
CA GLY A 213 0.00 19.22 33.84
C GLY A 213 0.08 19.07 35.35
N GLU A 214 -1.05 19.07 36.06
CA GLU A 214 -1.12 18.98 37.50
C GLU A 214 -0.46 17.69 38.03
N ASN A 215 -0.66 16.57 37.31
CA ASN A 215 -0.13 15.26 37.67
C ASN A 215 0.72 14.61 36.55
N SER A 216 1.24 15.41 35.63
CA SER A 216 1.94 14.89 34.46
C SER A 216 3.33 15.48 34.28
N VAL A 217 4.27 14.65 33.86
CA VAL A 217 5.65 15.04 33.55
C VAL A 217 6.07 14.43 32.23
N ARG A 218 7.03 15.07 31.57
CA ARG A 218 7.71 14.50 30.40
C ARG A 218 9.20 14.74 30.43
N LEU A 219 9.93 13.92 29.71
CA LEU A 219 11.35 14.14 29.42
C LEU A 219 11.50 15.22 28.34
N PRO A 220 12.41 16.23 28.53
CA PRO A 220 12.78 17.15 27.47
C PRO A 220 13.26 16.38 26.23
N ALA A 221 12.99 16.91 25.03
CA ALA A 221 13.39 16.28 23.78
C ALA A 221 14.91 16.04 23.72
N GLY A 222 15.71 17.05 24.11
CA GLY A 222 17.17 16.91 24.13
C GLY A 222 17.67 15.81 25.06
N VAL A 223 17.06 15.61 26.24
CA VAL A 223 17.39 14.52 27.18
C VAL A 223 17.02 13.16 26.56
N ARG A 224 15.86 13.07 25.99
CA ARG A 224 15.38 11.84 25.34
C ARG A 224 16.23 11.45 24.13
N ASP A 225 16.59 12.42 23.29
CA ASP A 225 17.40 12.21 22.09
C ASP A 225 18.84 11.77 22.47
N ALA A 226 19.42 12.41 23.48
CA ALA A 226 20.73 12.01 24.01
C ALA A 226 20.73 10.57 24.54
N LEU A 227 19.66 10.16 25.25
CA LEU A 227 19.51 8.80 25.78
C LEU A 227 19.23 7.76 24.68
N SER A 228 18.50 8.13 23.64
CA SER A 228 18.19 7.22 22.53
C SER A 228 19.29 7.15 21.45
N GLY A 229 20.28 8.03 21.50
CA GLY A 229 21.29 8.20 20.45
C GLY A 229 20.70 8.72 19.12
N ARG A 230 19.49 9.26 19.15
CA ARG A 230 18.81 9.83 17.98
C ARG A 230 18.90 11.36 18.04
N HIS A 231 19.24 11.95 16.90
CA HIS A 231 19.25 13.40 16.73
C HIS A 231 18.35 13.74 15.52
N PRO A 232 17.01 13.78 15.70
CA PRO A 232 16.12 14.12 14.60
C PRO A 232 16.46 15.52 14.07
N ALA A 233 16.46 15.68 12.75
CA ALA A 233 16.58 17.00 12.16
C ALA A 233 15.36 17.84 12.58
N PRO A 234 15.56 19.13 12.92
CA PRO A 234 14.47 20.03 13.27
C PRO A 234 13.49 20.11 12.08
N LEU A 235 12.20 20.04 12.38
CA LEU A 235 11.16 20.21 11.37
C LEU A 235 11.07 21.70 10.98
N PRO A 236 10.84 22.02 9.70
CA PRO A 236 10.64 23.38 9.27
C PRO A 236 9.35 23.93 9.84
N LEU A 237 9.40 25.08 10.50
CA LEU A 237 8.21 25.75 11.06
C LEU A 237 7.33 26.37 9.96
N LEU A 238 7.92 26.73 8.84
CA LEU A 238 7.25 27.34 7.69
C LEU A 238 7.49 26.51 6.43
N PRO A 239 6.63 26.66 5.40
CA PRO A 239 6.80 25.94 4.15
C PRO A 239 8.22 26.17 3.58
N PRO A 240 8.92 25.12 3.12
CA PRO A 240 10.17 25.28 2.43
C PRO A 240 10.01 26.19 1.21
N HIS A 241 11.03 27.01 0.93
CA HIS A 241 11.02 27.83 -0.27
C HIS A 241 11.00 26.95 -1.51
N ARG A 242 10.07 27.21 -2.42
CA ARG A 242 9.96 26.51 -3.70
C ARG A 242 10.65 27.37 -4.77
N GLU A 243 11.64 26.79 -5.43
CA GLU A 243 12.19 27.37 -6.64
C GLU A 243 11.17 27.26 -7.78
N ALA A 244 11.17 28.21 -8.71
CA ALA A 244 10.31 28.14 -9.88
C ALA A 244 10.67 26.92 -10.74
N PRO A 245 9.69 26.21 -11.33
CA PRO A 245 9.96 25.04 -12.15
C PRO A 245 10.84 25.40 -13.35
N GLU A 246 11.92 24.66 -13.54
CA GLU A 246 12.62 24.64 -14.81
C GLU A 246 11.70 24.05 -15.89
N SER A 247 11.82 24.52 -17.12
CA SER A 247 11.04 23.97 -18.22
C SER A 247 11.33 22.48 -18.36
N ALA A 248 10.30 21.66 -18.37
CA ALA A 248 10.46 20.23 -18.60
C ALA A 248 11.14 19.96 -19.95
N PRO A 249 12.11 19.03 -20.03
CA PRO A 249 12.77 18.70 -21.28
C PRO A 249 11.78 18.16 -22.32
N SER A 250 12.05 18.43 -23.60
CA SER A 250 11.31 17.82 -24.71
C SER A 250 11.51 16.29 -24.69
N GLY A 251 10.47 15.51 -25.05
CA GLY A 251 10.55 14.05 -25.09
C GLY A 251 10.32 13.36 -23.75
N LEU A 252 9.90 14.10 -22.69
CA LEU A 252 9.63 13.53 -21.38
C LEU A 252 8.49 12.49 -21.42
N ALA A 253 7.46 12.78 -22.17
CA ALA A 253 6.29 11.91 -22.30
C ALA A 253 6.62 10.61 -23.04
N GLU A 254 7.41 10.69 -24.10
CA GLU A 254 7.89 9.55 -24.88
C GLU A 254 8.83 8.66 -24.06
N ALA A 255 9.72 9.28 -23.28
CA ALA A 255 10.61 8.53 -22.36
C ALA A 255 9.80 7.81 -21.25
N ALA A 256 8.77 8.47 -20.73
CA ALA A 256 7.84 7.86 -19.77
C ALA A 256 7.11 6.66 -20.35
N ALA A 257 6.61 6.80 -21.60
CA ALA A 257 5.95 5.72 -22.33
C ALA A 257 6.90 4.55 -22.59
N GLY A 258 8.13 4.82 -23.02
CA GLY A 258 9.16 3.79 -23.19
C GLY A 258 9.37 2.96 -21.94
N THR A 259 9.53 3.61 -20.79
CA THR A 259 9.71 2.93 -19.49
C THR A 259 8.46 2.16 -19.06
N GLY A 260 7.28 2.76 -19.18
CA GLY A 260 6.02 2.12 -18.79
C GLY A 260 5.69 0.91 -19.64
N LEU A 261 5.90 0.97 -20.95
CA LEU A 261 5.69 -0.16 -21.86
C LEU A 261 6.72 -1.28 -21.67
N GLU A 262 7.96 -0.94 -21.29
CA GLU A 262 8.95 -1.94 -20.88
C GLU A 262 8.52 -2.68 -19.61
N MET A 263 7.97 -1.99 -18.62
CA MET A 263 7.37 -2.62 -17.44
C MET A 263 6.22 -3.57 -17.82
N VAL A 264 5.34 -3.18 -18.76
CA VAL A 264 4.26 -4.06 -19.27
C VAL A 264 4.85 -5.31 -19.94
N ARG A 265 5.90 -5.14 -20.75
CA ARG A 265 6.60 -6.25 -21.39
C ARG A 265 7.17 -7.24 -20.37
N LEU A 266 7.86 -6.72 -19.35
CA LEU A 266 8.43 -7.54 -18.27
C LEU A 266 7.33 -8.27 -17.47
N MET A 267 6.20 -7.62 -17.20
CA MET A 267 5.05 -8.24 -16.52
C MET A 267 4.47 -9.37 -17.36
N ARG A 268 4.30 -9.19 -18.67
CA ARG A 268 3.86 -10.25 -19.57
C ARG A 268 4.81 -11.44 -19.58
N GLY A 269 6.12 -11.17 -19.70
CA GLY A 269 7.13 -12.23 -19.65
C GLY A 269 7.12 -13.00 -18.33
N LEU A 270 6.93 -12.31 -17.19
CA LEU A 270 6.79 -12.95 -15.88
C LEU A 270 5.56 -13.87 -15.84
N ILE A 271 4.42 -13.38 -16.34
CA ILE A 271 3.17 -14.13 -16.42
C ILE A 271 3.39 -15.39 -17.28
N GLU A 272 3.92 -15.28 -18.49
CA GLU A 272 4.18 -16.40 -19.39
C GLU A 272 5.10 -17.46 -18.76
N ARG A 273 6.15 -17.03 -18.05
CA ARG A 273 7.04 -17.97 -17.35
C ARG A 273 6.34 -18.70 -16.21
N LEU A 274 5.51 -18.00 -15.44
CA LEU A 274 4.75 -18.59 -14.33
C LEU A 274 3.56 -19.45 -14.83
N GLU A 275 3.01 -19.18 -16.00
CA GLU A 275 2.02 -20.02 -16.67
C GLU A 275 2.62 -21.37 -17.08
N ALA A 276 3.81 -21.32 -17.66
CA ALA A 276 4.51 -22.52 -18.08
C ALA A 276 5.04 -23.35 -16.91
N ALA A 277 5.51 -22.66 -15.86
CA ALA A 277 6.07 -23.29 -14.66
C ALA A 277 5.79 -22.41 -13.43
N PRO A 278 4.72 -22.67 -12.67
CA PRO A 278 4.46 -21.98 -11.40
C PRO A 278 5.67 -22.04 -10.47
N ALA A 279 6.00 -20.92 -9.82
CA ALA A 279 7.16 -20.85 -8.97
C ALA A 279 6.83 -21.38 -7.57
N ALA A 280 7.40 -22.53 -7.22
CA ALA A 280 7.23 -23.15 -5.91
C ALA A 280 7.75 -22.26 -4.79
N LEU A 281 6.99 -22.13 -3.72
CA LEU A 281 7.35 -21.38 -2.52
C LEU A 281 8.02 -22.29 -1.49
N LEU A 282 8.95 -21.73 -0.73
CA LEU A 282 9.55 -22.41 0.42
C LEU A 282 8.52 -22.53 1.56
N LYS A 283 8.84 -23.34 2.60
CA LYS A 283 7.93 -23.58 3.75
C LYS A 283 7.46 -22.30 4.47
N ASP A 284 8.25 -21.25 4.43
CA ASP A 284 7.92 -19.91 4.96
C ASP A 284 7.17 -19.02 3.95
N ARG A 285 6.69 -19.62 2.84
CA ARG A 285 5.90 -19.00 1.77
C ARG A 285 6.62 -17.85 1.06
N VAL A 286 7.93 -17.96 0.90
CA VAL A 286 8.77 -17.01 0.16
C VAL A 286 9.34 -17.65 -1.09
N LEU A 287 9.73 -16.84 -2.08
CA LEU A 287 10.51 -17.31 -3.22
C LEU A 287 11.95 -17.61 -2.79
N GLY A 288 12.44 -18.80 -3.16
CA GLY A 288 13.84 -19.14 -2.91
C GLY A 288 14.79 -18.30 -3.76
N VAL A 289 16.01 -18.04 -3.27
CA VAL A 289 17.04 -17.26 -3.97
C VAL A 289 17.29 -17.78 -5.39
N ARG A 290 17.46 -19.10 -5.55
CA ARG A 290 17.70 -19.71 -6.86
C ARG A 290 16.55 -19.46 -7.85
N THR A 291 15.30 -19.55 -7.39
CA THR A 291 14.11 -19.28 -8.20
C THR A 291 14.07 -17.82 -8.61
N THR A 292 14.33 -16.90 -7.67
CA THR A 292 14.41 -15.45 -7.92
C THR A 292 15.48 -15.13 -8.97
N THR A 293 16.71 -15.65 -8.80
CA THR A 293 17.81 -15.42 -9.75
C THR A 293 17.50 -15.97 -11.14
N ASN A 294 16.88 -17.17 -11.22
CA ASN A 294 16.53 -17.77 -12.50
C ASN A 294 15.44 -16.97 -13.23
N LEU A 295 14.37 -16.58 -12.54
CA LEU A 295 13.31 -15.76 -13.12
C LEU A 295 13.84 -14.40 -13.60
N ALA A 296 14.67 -13.73 -12.82
CA ALA A 296 15.28 -12.46 -13.21
C ALA A 296 16.13 -12.60 -14.48
N ARG A 297 16.98 -13.64 -14.53
CA ARG A 297 17.81 -13.94 -15.70
C ARG A 297 16.96 -14.23 -16.95
N ASP A 298 15.93 -15.05 -16.81
CA ASP A 298 15.07 -15.45 -17.92
C ASP A 298 14.27 -14.28 -18.50
N LEU A 299 13.96 -13.28 -17.65
CA LEU A 299 13.29 -12.03 -18.04
C LEU A 299 14.27 -10.96 -18.55
N GLY A 300 15.58 -11.15 -18.34
CA GLY A 300 16.59 -10.16 -18.66
C GLY A 300 16.54 -8.92 -17.76
N CYS A 301 16.08 -9.06 -16.50
CA CYS A 301 15.99 -7.99 -15.52
C CYS A 301 16.80 -8.30 -14.25
N THR A 302 16.96 -7.31 -13.39
CA THR A 302 17.60 -7.46 -12.09
C THR A 302 16.66 -8.12 -11.08
N GLU A 303 17.20 -8.72 -10.01
CA GLU A 303 16.39 -9.28 -8.92
C GLU A 303 15.55 -8.19 -8.21
N ALA A 304 16.03 -6.96 -8.15
CA ALA A 304 15.30 -5.81 -7.61
C ALA A 304 14.09 -5.43 -8.49
N GLU A 305 14.26 -5.44 -9.82
CA GLU A 305 13.16 -5.23 -10.77
C GLU A 305 12.15 -6.38 -10.71
N LEU A 306 12.62 -7.63 -10.62
CA LEU A 306 11.72 -8.78 -10.41
C LEU A 306 10.90 -8.64 -9.12
N ALA A 307 11.51 -8.22 -8.02
CA ALA A 307 10.78 -7.99 -6.77
C ALA A 307 9.70 -6.89 -6.92
N ARG A 308 10.00 -5.80 -7.68
CA ARG A 308 9.02 -4.77 -8.02
C ARG A 308 7.87 -5.32 -8.88
N LEU A 309 8.19 -6.14 -9.89
CA LEU A 309 7.20 -6.78 -10.75
C LEU A 309 6.28 -7.72 -9.97
N VAL A 310 6.84 -8.55 -9.08
CA VAL A 310 6.04 -9.44 -8.24
C VAL A 310 5.11 -8.64 -7.33
N GLY A 311 5.63 -7.62 -6.64
CA GLY A 311 4.83 -6.74 -5.79
C GLY A 311 3.70 -6.02 -6.55
N LEU A 312 4.00 -5.56 -7.76
CA LEU A 312 3.04 -4.92 -8.65
C LEU A 312 1.99 -5.92 -9.17
N GLY A 313 2.41 -7.11 -9.60
CA GLY A 313 1.51 -8.16 -10.08
C GLY A 313 0.53 -8.63 -9.00
N LEU A 314 0.99 -8.74 -7.74
CA LEU A 314 0.12 -9.02 -6.59
C LEU A 314 -0.89 -7.89 -6.35
N ALA A 315 -0.44 -6.64 -6.38
CA ALA A 315 -1.30 -5.47 -6.18
C ALA A 315 -2.35 -5.35 -7.28
N ALA A 316 -1.97 -5.63 -8.54
CA ALA A 316 -2.84 -5.62 -9.70
C ALA A 316 -3.79 -6.83 -9.78
N GLY A 317 -3.64 -7.82 -8.89
CA GLY A 317 -4.40 -9.05 -8.89
C GLY A 317 -4.03 -10.02 -10.02
N LEU A 318 -2.97 -9.73 -10.77
CA LEU A 318 -2.49 -10.58 -11.86
C LEU A 318 -1.73 -11.80 -11.34
N LEU A 319 -1.07 -11.67 -10.20
CA LEU A 319 -0.37 -12.75 -9.50
C LEU A 319 -1.02 -13.01 -8.14
N SER A 320 -0.89 -14.25 -7.67
CA SER A 320 -1.29 -14.65 -6.33
C SER A 320 -0.46 -15.83 -5.86
N THR A 321 -0.60 -16.18 -4.57
CA THR A 321 0.02 -17.38 -4.00
C THR A 321 -1.03 -18.41 -3.62
N GLY A 322 -0.79 -19.68 -3.91
CA GLY A 322 -1.71 -20.77 -3.61
C GLY A 322 -1.43 -22.00 -4.46
N VAL A 323 -2.39 -22.91 -4.51
CA VAL A 323 -2.32 -24.13 -5.31
C VAL A 323 -2.97 -23.87 -6.67
N PRO A 324 -2.21 -23.91 -7.79
CA PRO A 324 -2.76 -23.63 -9.11
C PRO A 324 -3.57 -24.83 -9.65
N ASP A 325 -4.41 -24.55 -10.65
CA ASP A 325 -5.09 -25.54 -11.47
C ASP A 325 -4.69 -25.32 -12.94
N PRO A 326 -4.14 -26.31 -13.65
CA PRO A 326 -3.76 -27.65 -13.15
C PRO A 326 -2.57 -27.63 -12.18
N LEU A 327 -2.49 -28.65 -11.32
CA LEU A 327 -1.35 -28.87 -10.43
C LEU A 327 -0.07 -29.12 -11.23
N PRO A 328 1.07 -28.54 -10.83
CA PRO A 328 2.37 -28.88 -11.41
C PRO A 328 2.71 -30.35 -11.19
N GLU A 329 3.42 -30.99 -12.16
CA GLU A 329 3.78 -32.39 -12.06
C GLU A 329 4.71 -32.75 -10.88
N ALA A 330 5.55 -31.82 -10.44
CA ALA A 330 6.42 -31.97 -9.28
C ALA A 330 5.69 -31.45 -8.02
N ASP A 331 4.91 -32.29 -7.38
CA ASP A 331 4.00 -31.95 -6.28
C ASP A 331 4.65 -32.16 -4.89
N ASP A 332 5.81 -31.55 -4.66
CA ASP A 332 6.47 -31.55 -3.36
C ASP A 332 6.25 -30.26 -2.55
N TYR A 333 5.38 -29.34 -3.01
CA TYR A 333 5.21 -28.00 -2.45
C TYR A 333 3.74 -27.68 -2.17
N ASP A 334 3.51 -27.01 -1.04
CA ASP A 334 2.16 -26.66 -0.59
C ASP A 334 1.58 -25.42 -1.30
N ASP A 335 2.43 -24.48 -1.74
CA ASP A 335 2.04 -23.21 -2.35
C ASP A 335 2.99 -22.79 -3.48
N TYR A 336 2.44 -22.08 -4.44
CA TYR A 336 3.14 -21.54 -5.60
C TYR A 336 2.81 -20.05 -5.81
N LEU A 337 3.76 -19.28 -6.34
CA LEU A 337 3.45 -18.01 -7.00
C LEU A 337 3.00 -18.33 -8.43
N CYS A 338 1.80 -17.88 -8.79
CA CYS A 338 1.17 -18.22 -10.05
C CYS A 338 0.28 -17.07 -10.56
N PRO A 339 0.05 -16.93 -11.88
CA PRO A 339 -0.92 -16.01 -12.44
C PRO A 339 -2.35 -16.36 -12.03
N THR A 340 -3.20 -15.34 -11.93
CA THR A 340 -4.63 -15.51 -11.67
C THR A 340 -5.45 -15.57 -12.96
N THR A 341 -6.73 -15.95 -12.86
CA THR A 341 -7.67 -15.90 -13.99
C THR A 341 -7.88 -14.49 -14.57
N LEU A 342 -7.56 -13.44 -13.80
CA LEU A 342 -7.65 -12.04 -14.26
C LEU A 342 -6.66 -11.72 -15.39
N VAL A 343 -5.59 -12.50 -15.51
CA VAL A 343 -4.58 -12.35 -16.57
C VAL A 343 -5.19 -12.46 -17.96
N ASP A 344 -6.22 -13.28 -18.14
CA ASP A 344 -6.85 -13.50 -19.46
C ASP A 344 -7.52 -12.22 -19.96
N GLU A 345 -8.23 -11.50 -19.05
CA GLU A 345 -8.86 -10.21 -19.36
C GLU A 345 -7.78 -9.13 -19.56
N TRP A 346 -6.81 -9.03 -18.65
CA TRP A 346 -5.74 -8.05 -18.74
C TRP A 346 -4.91 -8.20 -20.01
N SER A 347 -4.54 -9.42 -20.39
CA SER A 347 -3.76 -9.70 -21.60
C SER A 347 -4.54 -9.45 -22.88
N ALA A 348 -5.88 -9.53 -22.83
CA ALA A 348 -6.77 -9.22 -23.94
C ALA A 348 -6.88 -7.72 -24.21
N ALA A 349 -6.63 -6.88 -23.23
CA ALA A 349 -6.74 -5.44 -23.34
C ALA A 349 -5.60 -4.83 -24.19
N PRO A 350 -5.79 -3.64 -24.79
CA PRO A 350 -4.71 -2.89 -25.45
C PRO A 350 -3.53 -2.63 -24.52
N LEU A 351 -2.32 -2.46 -25.07
CA LEU A 351 -1.10 -2.18 -24.28
C LEU A 351 -1.25 -0.96 -23.38
N SER A 352 -1.90 0.10 -23.88
CA SER A 352 -2.21 1.30 -23.12
C SER A 352 -3.07 1.02 -21.88
N ALA A 353 -4.11 0.20 -22.04
CA ALA A 353 -4.98 -0.19 -20.95
C ALA A 353 -4.27 -1.11 -19.94
N GLN A 354 -3.39 -2.00 -20.40
CA GLN A 354 -2.54 -2.83 -19.54
C GLN A 354 -1.61 -1.96 -18.70
N TRP A 355 -1.00 -0.95 -19.29
CA TRP A 355 -0.15 0.00 -18.57
C TRP A 355 -0.95 0.82 -17.56
N ALA A 356 -2.10 1.38 -17.94
CA ALA A 356 -3.01 2.10 -17.05
C ALA A 356 -3.44 1.24 -15.85
N TRP A 357 -3.72 -0.05 -16.07
CA TRP A 357 -4.06 -1.01 -15.03
C TRP A 357 -2.94 -1.14 -14.00
N LEU A 358 -1.71 -1.35 -14.43
CA LEU A 358 -0.55 -1.48 -13.54
C LEU A 358 -0.30 -0.17 -12.77
N LEU A 359 -0.37 1.00 -13.42
CA LEU A 359 -0.23 2.30 -12.77
C LEU A 359 -1.27 2.54 -11.68
N HIS A 360 -2.53 2.23 -11.98
CA HIS A 360 -3.63 2.37 -11.04
C HIS A 360 -3.40 1.53 -9.78
N PHE A 361 -3.13 0.24 -9.93
CA PHE A 361 -2.96 -0.66 -8.79
C PHE A 361 -1.64 -0.46 -8.05
N TRP A 362 -0.59 -0.02 -8.74
CA TRP A 362 0.62 0.44 -8.08
C TRP A 362 0.33 1.57 -7.10
N MET A 363 -0.39 2.59 -7.52
CA MET A 363 -0.71 3.74 -6.69
C MET A 363 -1.71 3.39 -5.58
N ALA A 364 -2.74 2.60 -5.91
CA ALA A 364 -3.86 2.32 -5.02
C ALA A 364 -3.59 1.21 -3.99
N LYS A 365 -2.86 0.14 -4.37
CA LYS A 365 -2.85 -1.11 -3.59
C LYS A 365 -1.48 -1.77 -3.36
N ALA A 366 -0.39 -1.31 -4.00
CA ALA A 366 0.90 -1.98 -3.84
C ALA A 366 1.45 -1.81 -2.43
N THR A 367 1.43 -2.89 -1.64
CA THR A 367 1.85 -2.93 -0.23
C THR A 367 3.25 -3.49 -0.03
N MET A 368 3.83 -4.16 -1.02
CA MET A 368 5.17 -4.70 -0.95
C MET A 368 6.22 -3.59 -1.01
N ARG A 369 7.28 -3.72 -0.21
CA ARG A 369 8.49 -2.89 -0.17
C ARG A 369 9.65 -3.68 -0.80
N PRO A 370 9.80 -3.65 -2.14
CA PRO A 370 10.79 -4.48 -2.85
C PRO A 370 12.23 -4.22 -2.40
N TRP A 371 12.53 -3.00 -1.95
CA TRP A 371 13.85 -2.59 -1.47
C TRP A 371 14.29 -3.22 -0.14
N LEU A 372 13.38 -3.92 0.55
CA LEU A 372 13.72 -4.70 1.74
C LEU A 372 14.14 -6.13 1.44
N VAL A 373 14.02 -6.56 0.17
CA VAL A 373 14.54 -7.87 -0.25
C VAL A 373 16.06 -7.84 -0.16
N GLY A 374 16.63 -8.81 0.54
CA GLY A 374 18.06 -8.87 0.86
C GLY A 374 18.46 -8.23 2.17
N GLU A 375 17.65 -7.30 2.71
CA GLU A 375 17.89 -6.70 4.02
C GLU A 375 17.61 -7.69 5.16
N PRO A 376 18.29 -7.56 6.32
CA PRO A 376 18.08 -8.46 7.45
C PRO A 376 16.71 -8.22 8.12
N ASP A 377 16.05 -9.30 8.50
CA ASP A 377 14.89 -9.29 9.39
C ASP A 377 15.30 -9.04 10.87
N ASP A 378 14.32 -9.05 11.79
CA ASP A 378 14.55 -8.88 13.24
C ASP A 378 15.48 -9.96 13.85
N LYS A 379 15.70 -11.07 13.14
CA LYS A 379 16.59 -12.18 13.54
C LYS A 379 17.93 -12.12 12.81
N GLY A 380 18.17 -11.09 12.00
CA GLY A 380 19.39 -10.92 11.21
C GLY A 380 19.45 -11.81 9.95
N LYS A 381 18.33 -12.42 9.51
CA LYS A 381 18.26 -13.22 8.30
C LYS A 381 17.78 -12.37 7.13
N ALA A 382 18.43 -12.50 5.96
CA ALA A 382 18.04 -11.78 4.76
C ALA A 382 16.58 -12.12 4.35
N MET A 383 15.78 -11.09 4.11
CA MET A 383 14.41 -11.22 3.65
C MET A 383 14.38 -11.57 2.16
N HIS A 384 13.58 -12.58 1.80
CA HIS A 384 13.36 -12.98 0.41
C HIS A 384 12.12 -12.30 -0.18
N VAL A 385 11.94 -12.42 -1.48
CA VAL A 385 10.70 -11.99 -2.17
C VAL A 385 9.51 -12.71 -1.54
N LEU A 386 8.43 -11.99 -1.26
CA LEU A 386 7.23 -12.43 -0.52
C LEU A 386 7.42 -12.61 1.00
N HIS A 387 8.58 -12.28 1.58
CA HIS A 387 8.72 -12.33 3.04
C HIS A 387 7.70 -11.39 3.72
N PRO A 388 6.97 -11.82 4.77
CA PRO A 388 5.95 -10.99 5.42
C PRO A 388 6.47 -9.61 5.86
N GLY A 389 7.72 -9.51 6.29
CA GLY A 389 8.38 -8.25 6.66
C GLY A 389 8.53 -7.25 5.51
N THR A 390 8.39 -7.68 4.25
CA THR A 390 8.45 -6.78 3.09
C THR A 390 7.11 -6.10 2.80
N PHE A 391 6.00 -6.49 3.45
CA PHE A 391 4.69 -5.89 3.23
C PHE A 391 4.35 -4.82 4.26
N SER A 392 3.58 -3.82 3.85
CA SER A 392 3.06 -2.76 4.71
C SER A 392 1.71 -2.26 4.19
N GLU A 393 0.65 -2.50 4.93
CA GLU A 393 -0.70 -2.03 4.59
C GLU A 393 -0.78 -0.49 4.46
N GLY A 394 0.07 0.23 5.17
CA GLY A 394 0.14 1.70 5.10
C GLY A 394 0.88 2.25 3.88
N LEU A 395 1.61 1.41 3.12
CA LEU A 395 2.48 1.87 2.02
C LEU A 395 1.73 2.63 0.91
N PRO A 396 0.53 2.21 0.46
CA PRO A 396 -0.22 2.98 -0.54
C PRO A 396 -0.53 4.41 -0.08
N GLY A 397 -0.88 4.59 1.20
CA GLY A 397 -1.10 5.91 1.78
C GLY A 397 0.17 6.76 1.83
N VAL A 398 1.30 6.16 2.22
CA VAL A 398 2.62 6.82 2.22
C VAL A 398 3.03 7.18 0.79
N ARG A 399 2.89 6.27 -0.18
CA ARG A 399 3.18 6.52 -1.59
C ARG A 399 2.39 7.70 -2.13
N ARG A 400 1.07 7.71 -1.91
CA ARG A 400 0.21 8.83 -2.34
C ARG A 400 0.61 10.14 -1.69
N LEU A 401 0.90 10.16 -0.39
CA LEU A 401 1.39 11.34 0.30
C LEU A 401 2.68 11.87 -0.34
N LEU A 402 3.71 11.03 -0.46
CA LEU A 402 5.02 11.45 -0.97
C LEU A 402 4.92 11.90 -2.43
N LEU A 403 4.28 11.11 -3.27
CA LEU A 403 4.22 11.38 -4.71
C LEU A 403 3.28 12.55 -5.05
N SER A 404 2.22 12.80 -4.28
CA SER A 404 1.41 14.01 -4.46
C SER A 404 2.18 15.30 -4.12
N ARG A 405 3.07 15.23 -3.12
CA ARG A 405 3.96 16.37 -2.83
C ARG A 405 5.05 16.52 -3.87
N LEU A 406 5.59 15.41 -4.36
CA LEU A 406 6.61 15.40 -5.40
C LEU A 406 6.09 15.94 -6.73
N ALA A 407 4.85 15.63 -7.12
CA ALA A 407 4.22 16.17 -8.33
C ALA A 407 4.15 17.71 -8.31
N ALA A 408 4.08 18.32 -7.14
CA ALA A 408 4.08 19.77 -6.97
C ALA A 408 5.50 20.38 -6.87
N LEU A 409 6.57 19.56 -6.88
CA LEU A 409 7.95 20.00 -6.85
C LEU A 409 8.53 20.11 -8.25
N THR A 410 9.56 20.92 -8.39
CA THR A 410 10.29 21.14 -9.66
C THR A 410 11.27 20.03 -9.99
N SER A 411 11.69 19.29 -8.97
CA SER A 411 12.67 18.21 -9.10
C SER A 411 12.32 17.05 -8.17
N ALA A 412 12.44 15.82 -8.67
CA ALA A 412 12.30 14.60 -7.89
C ALA A 412 13.56 14.30 -7.07
N ASP A 413 13.86 15.20 -6.13
CA ASP A 413 14.94 15.07 -5.16
C ASP A 413 14.40 14.61 -3.80
N ALA A 414 15.00 13.55 -3.26
CA ALA A 414 14.56 12.95 -2.01
C ALA A 414 14.77 13.86 -0.78
N GLY A 415 15.80 14.72 -0.81
CA GLY A 415 16.09 15.68 0.25
C GLY A 415 15.07 16.82 0.26
N ILE A 416 14.74 17.36 -0.90
CA ILE A 416 13.71 18.41 -1.07
C ILE A 416 12.35 17.84 -0.68
N LEU A 417 12.00 16.65 -1.18
CA LEU A 417 10.75 15.98 -0.84
C LEU A 417 10.63 15.71 0.66
N ARG A 418 11.72 15.28 1.31
CA ARG A 418 11.73 15.03 2.76
C ARG A 418 11.48 16.32 3.56
N GLN A 419 12.05 17.45 3.15
CA GLN A 419 11.79 18.75 3.79
C GLN A 419 10.32 19.17 3.60
N GLN A 420 9.78 19.04 2.39
CA GLN A 420 8.39 19.38 2.09
C GLN A 420 7.40 18.51 2.89
N VAL A 421 7.60 17.19 2.91
CA VAL A 421 6.75 16.27 3.66
C VAL A 421 6.94 16.44 5.17
N GLY A 422 8.14 16.80 5.62
CA GLY A 422 8.43 17.16 7.00
C GLY A 422 7.61 18.37 7.48
N PHE A 423 7.36 19.34 6.59
CA PHE A 423 6.45 20.43 6.86
C PHE A 423 4.97 20.01 6.72
N ASP A 424 4.56 19.42 5.60
CA ASP A 424 3.15 19.17 5.26
C ASP A 424 2.51 18.07 6.10
N ALA A 425 3.29 17.06 6.54
CA ALA A 425 2.81 15.87 7.25
C ALA A 425 3.83 15.35 8.27
N PRO A 426 4.19 16.16 9.28
CA PRO A 426 5.28 15.85 10.22
C PRO A 426 5.09 14.54 10.99
N LEU A 427 3.86 14.18 11.36
CA LEU A 427 3.56 12.95 12.08
C LEU A 427 3.87 11.70 11.23
N GLN A 428 3.61 11.78 9.94
CA GLN A 428 3.91 10.68 9.02
C GLN A 428 5.39 10.68 8.68
N ALA A 429 5.97 11.85 8.37
CA ALA A 429 7.39 12.01 8.06
C ALA A 429 8.31 11.46 9.16
N SER A 430 7.95 11.66 10.45
CA SER A 430 8.72 11.19 11.59
C SER A 430 8.87 9.66 11.69
N ARG A 431 8.02 8.92 10.98
CA ARG A 431 8.02 7.44 10.93
C ARG A 431 8.73 6.88 9.71
N LEU A 432 9.09 7.74 8.75
CA LEU A 432 9.70 7.33 7.49
C LEU A 432 11.22 7.45 7.57
N GLY A 433 11.91 6.35 7.25
CA GLY A 433 13.36 6.38 7.04
C GLY A 433 13.74 7.16 5.78
N ALA A 434 14.93 7.73 5.74
CA ALA A 434 15.44 8.48 4.57
C ALA A 434 15.38 7.65 3.28
N ALA A 435 15.73 6.37 3.34
CA ALA A 435 15.69 5.45 2.20
C ALA A 435 14.29 5.30 1.59
N THR A 436 13.21 5.46 2.37
CA THR A 436 11.84 5.33 1.84
C THR A 436 11.53 6.38 0.77
N TYR A 437 12.04 7.60 0.91
CA TYR A 437 11.85 8.67 -0.06
C TYR A 437 12.54 8.35 -1.39
N GLU A 438 13.79 7.90 -1.35
CA GLU A 438 14.56 7.49 -2.53
C GLU A 438 13.89 6.31 -3.23
N GLN A 439 13.51 5.29 -2.48
CA GLN A 439 12.91 4.07 -3.01
C GLN A 439 11.54 4.28 -3.67
N LEU A 440 10.70 5.18 -3.13
CA LEU A 440 9.42 5.51 -3.77
C LEU A 440 9.60 6.37 -5.03
N ILE A 441 10.63 7.22 -5.09
CA ILE A 441 11.01 7.91 -6.33
C ILE A 441 11.50 6.89 -7.37
N ASP A 442 12.29 5.90 -6.97
CA ASP A 442 12.78 4.84 -7.88
C ASP A 442 11.65 3.92 -8.36
N GLU A 443 10.66 3.62 -7.51
CA GLU A 443 9.44 2.94 -7.97
C GLU A 443 8.70 3.78 -9.01
N ALA A 444 8.56 5.08 -8.79
CA ALA A 444 7.89 5.98 -9.73
C ALA A 444 8.64 6.10 -11.06
N ARG A 445 9.98 6.02 -11.04
CA ARG A 445 10.80 5.91 -12.25
C ARG A 445 10.55 4.59 -12.97
N PHE A 446 10.51 3.48 -12.25
CA PHE A 446 10.29 2.15 -12.81
C PHE A 446 8.96 2.02 -13.56
N VAL A 447 7.91 2.71 -13.12
CA VAL A 447 6.60 2.68 -13.78
C VAL A 447 6.41 3.78 -14.83
N GLY A 448 7.40 4.65 -15.04
CA GLY A 448 7.35 5.77 -15.99
C GLY A 448 6.62 7.01 -15.47
N ALA A 449 6.29 7.07 -14.18
CA ALA A 449 5.66 8.25 -13.57
C ALA A 449 6.66 9.40 -13.33
N ILE A 450 7.96 9.09 -13.29
CA ILE A 450 9.09 10.02 -13.20
C ILE A 450 10.12 9.64 -14.26
N VAL A 451 10.69 10.64 -14.92
CA VAL A 451 11.81 10.48 -15.87
C VAL A 451 12.96 11.40 -15.43
N GLY A 452 14.10 10.79 -15.10
CA GLY A 452 15.21 11.51 -14.51
C GLY A 452 14.81 12.15 -13.17
N VAL A 453 14.73 13.48 -13.15
CA VAL A 453 14.32 14.28 -11.99
C VAL A 453 12.96 14.97 -12.18
N HIS A 454 12.26 14.70 -13.28
CA HIS A 454 11.02 15.37 -13.64
C HIS A 454 9.80 14.43 -13.42
N SER A 455 8.76 14.95 -12.77
CA SER A 455 7.46 14.29 -12.75
C SER A 455 6.81 14.37 -14.15
N THR A 456 6.05 13.34 -14.50
CA THR A 456 5.33 13.27 -15.77
C THR A 456 3.82 13.43 -15.54
N PRO A 457 3.02 13.79 -16.55
CA PRO A 457 1.57 13.82 -16.43
C PRO A 457 0.95 12.48 -15.98
N ILE A 458 1.67 11.38 -16.20
CA ILE A 458 1.28 10.04 -15.73
C ILE A 458 1.20 9.97 -14.21
N LEU A 459 2.11 10.66 -13.49
CA LEU A 459 2.07 10.68 -12.04
C LEU A 459 0.77 11.31 -11.51
N GLU A 460 0.38 12.45 -12.05
CA GLU A 460 -0.85 13.16 -11.65
C GLU A 460 -2.10 12.32 -11.99
N ALA A 461 -2.15 11.74 -13.18
CA ALA A 461 -3.25 10.89 -13.61
C ALA A 461 -3.37 9.61 -12.75
N ALA A 462 -2.23 8.99 -12.38
CA ALA A 462 -2.21 7.81 -11.49
C ALA A 462 -2.67 8.16 -10.07
N LEU A 463 -2.27 9.33 -9.54
CA LEU A 463 -2.72 9.84 -8.24
C LEU A 463 -4.24 10.06 -8.23
N ALA A 464 -4.78 10.73 -9.25
CA ALA A 464 -6.21 10.98 -9.38
C ALA A 464 -7.03 9.67 -9.55
N SER A 465 -6.45 8.67 -10.24
CA SER A 465 -7.08 7.37 -10.45
C SER A 465 -7.17 6.51 -9.18
N ALA A 466 -6.30 6.72 -8.20
CA ALA A 466 -6.05 5.79 -7.08
C ALA A 466 -7.24 5.54 -6.13
N ASP A 467 -8.23 6.42 -6.12
CA ASP A 467 -9.42 6.28 -5.26
C ASP A 467 -10.54 5.43 -5.90
N GLY A 468 -10.43 5.14 -7.21
CA GLY A 468 -11.37 4.28 -7.93
C GLY A 468 -11.14 2.79 -7.72
N ALA A 469 -12.09 1.97 -8.18
CA ALA A 469 -11.93 0.52 -8.25
C ALA A 469 -11.21 0.04 -9.52
N GLN A 470 -11.16 0.91 -10.53
CA GLN A 470 -10.62 0.67 -11.86
C GLN A 470 -9.82 1.92 -12.31
N PRO A 471 -8.93 1.82 -13.31
CA PRO A 471 -8.28 2.98 -13.90
C PRO A 471 -9.27 4.05 -14.32
N SER A 472 -8.97 5.32 -14.02
CA SER A 472 -9.84 6.43 -14.42
C SER A 472 -9.82 6.64 -15.94
N PRO A 473 -10.90 7.22 -16.52
CA PRO A 473 -10.94 7.53 -17.95
C PRO A 473 -9.78 8.43 -18.39
N GLU A 474 -9.35 9.35 -17.54
CA GLU A 474 -8.25 10.28 -17.81
C GLU A 474 -6.90 9.54 -17.89
N LEU A 475 -6.66 8.58 -16.99
CA LEU A 475 -5.46 7.75 -17.03
C LEU A 475 -5.43 6.86 -18.28
N LEU A 476 -6.57 6.27 -18.64
CA LEU A 476 -6.71 5.46 -19.87
C LEU A 476 -6.45 6.29 -21.13
N ALA A 477 -7.06 7.47 -21.24
CA ALA A 477 -6.87 8.36 -22.40
C ALA A 477 -5.40 8.85 -22.51
N LEU A 478 -4.76 9.15 -21.37
CA LEU A 478 -3.37 9.58 -21.36
C LEU A 478 -2.43 8.46 -21.82
N THR A 479 -2.57 7.26 -21.29
CA THR A 479 -1.74 6.11 -21.69
C THR A 479 -2.00 5.71 -23.14
N GLU A 480 -3.24 5.83 -23.65
CA GLU A 480 -3.58 5.61 -25.05
C GLU A 480 -2.87 6.61 -25.97
N GLY A 481 -2.89 7.90 -25.61
CA GLY A 481 -2.21 8.95 -26.40
C GLY A 481 -0.69 8.82 -26.42
N LEU A 482 -0.09 8.18 -25.40
CA LEU A 482 1.36 7.97 -25.29
C LEU A 482 1.83 6.63 -25.86
N THR A 483 0.93 5.67 -26.07
CA THR A 483 1.31 4.35 -26.60
C THR A 483 1.44 4.43 -28.13
N PRO A 484 2.58 4.02 -28.69
CA PRO A 484 2.72 3.96 -30.14
C PRO A 484 1.64 3.10 -30.78
N PRO A 485 1.16 3.43 -31.98
CA PRO A 485 0.21 2.59 -32.69
C PRO A 485 0.82 1.22 -32.98
N THR A 486 -0.02 0.20 -32.98
CA THR A 486 0.40 -1.15 -33.37
C THR A 486 0.80 -1.20 -34.84
N VAL A 487 1.82 -2.01 -35.14
CA VAL A 487 2.34 -2.22 -36.50
C VAL A 487 2.03 -3.64 -36.92
N ASP A 488 1.39 -3.80 -38.08
CA ASP A 488 1.01 -5.12 -38.61
C ASP A 488 1.99 -5.66 -39.66
N GLN A 489 3.15 -5.01 -39.78
CA GLN A 489 4.20 -5.37 -40.74
C GLN A 489 5.45 -5.90 -40.06
N LEU A 490 6.02 -6.93 -40.66
CA LEU A 490 7.25 -7.59 -40.20
C LEU A 490 8.33 -7.47 -41.30
N ILE A 491 9.55 -7.24 -40.89
CA ILE A 491 10.71 -7.16 -41.79
C ILE A 491 11.52 -8.44 -41.60
N PHE A 492 11.52 -9.29 -42.62
CA PHE A 492 12.26 -10.55 -42.63
C PHE A 492 13.65 -10.35 -43.20
N GLN A 493 14.67 -10.91 -42.55
CA GLN A 493 16.04 -10.92 -43.01
C GLN A 493 16.42 -12.33 -43.50
N ALA A 494 17.47 -12.42 -44.33
CA ALA A 494 17.90 -13.66 -44.94
C ALA A 494 18.48 -14.69 -43.94
N ASP A 495 18.91 -14.22 -42.76
CA ASP A 495 19.45 -15.00 -41.66
C ASP A 495 18.38 -15.56 -40.71
N LEU A 496 17.09 -15.53 -41.12
CA LEU A 496 15.92 -15.97 -40.36
C LEU A 496 15.56 -15.03 -39.17
N THR A 497 16.15 -13.85 -39.13
CA THR A 497 15.74 -12.81 -38.18
C THR A 497 14.51 -12.07 -38.69
N VAL A 498 13.59 -11.76 -37.79
CA VAL A 498 12.34 -11.01 -38.09
C VAL A 498 12.28 -9.80 -37.16
N LEU A 499 12.27 -8.62 -37.75
CA LEU A 499 12.13 -7.36 -37.04
C LEU A 499 10.66 -6.90 -37.06
N ALA A 500 10.07 -6.70 -35.88
CA ALA A 500 8.84 -5.96 -35.68
C ALA A 500 9.19 -4.50 -35.36
N PRO A 501 8.92 -3.53 -36.23
CA PRO A 501 9.37 -2.14 -36.03
C PRO A 501 8.57 -1.37 -34.98
N GLY A 502 7.56 -1.97 -34.39
CA GLY A 502 6.71 -1.42 -33.33
C GLY A 502 5.90 -2.49 -32.62
N PRO A 503 5.02 -2.10 -31.69
CA PRO A 503 4.15 -3.04 -30.99
C PRO A 503 3.26 -3.80 -31.98
N LEU A 504 3.25 -5.13 -31.88
CA LEU A 504 2.41 -5.97 -32.73
C LEU A 504 0.97 -6.05 -32.19
N PRO A 505 -0.06 -6.17 -33.08
CA PRO A 505 -1.38 -6.61 -32.68
C PRO A 505 -1.36 -7.95 -31.94
N ARG A 506 -2.36 -8.19 -31.08
CA ARG A 506 -2.39 -9.37 -30.21
C ARG A 506 -2.30 -10.69 -30.94
N ASP A 507 -3.06 -10.85 -32.02
CA ASP A 507 -3.07 -12.04 -32.87
C ASP A 507 -1.68 -12.31 -33.47
N MET A 508 -1.01 -11.26 -33.93
CA MET A 508 0.38 -11.35 -34.38
C MET A 508 1.35 -11.70 -33.25
N GLN A 509 1.17 -11.12 -32.06
CA GLN A 509 2.02 -11.46 -30.90
C GLN A 509 1.90 -12.93 -30.53
N VAL A 510 0.68 -13.47 -30.50
CA VAL A 510 0.43 -14.89 -30.24
C VAL A 510 1.12 -15.77 -31.29
N MET A 511 0.96 -15.42 -32.57
CA MET A 511 1.55 -16.18 -33.67
C MET A 511 3.08 -16.11 -33.62
N MET A 512 3.66 -14.94 -33.41
CA MET A 512 5.13 -14.76 -33.30
C MET A 512 5.68 -15.49 -32.07
N GLY A 513 4.99 -15.47 -30.94
CA GLY A 513 5.38 -16.23 -29.76
C GLY A 513 5.39 -17.75 -29.96
N LEU A 514 4.52 -18.27 -30.87
CA LEU A 514 4.53 -19.67 -31.27
C LEU A 514 5.65 -19.97 -32.27
N ALA A 515 5.75 -19.16 -33.34
CA ALA A 515 6.56 -19.45 -34.51
C ALA A 515 8.00 -18.93 -34.48
N ALA A 516 8.35 -18.09 -33.48
CA ALA A 516 9.67 -17.47 -33.40
C ALA A 516 10.19 -17.44 -31.94
N GLU A 517 11.48 -17.23 -31.79
CA GLU A 517 12.15 -16.96 -30.50
C GLU A 517 12.47 -15.47 -30.40
N VAL A 518 12.29 -14.89 -29.22
CA VAL A 518 12.60 -13.46 -29.00
C VAL A 518 14.12 -13.32 -28.78
N GLU A 519 14.83 -12.65 -29.69
CA GLU A 519 16.24 -12.31 -29.51
C GLU A 519 16.45 -10.99 -28.78
N SER A 520 15.65 -9.99 -29.13
CA SER A 520 15.65 -8.69 -28.47
C SER A 520 14.22 -8.23 -28.29
N ALA A 521 13.84 -8.01 -27.06
CA ALA A 521 12.53 -7.53 -26.71
C ALA A 521 12.55 -6.02 -26.50
N GLY A 522 11.50 -5.33 -26.94
CA GLY A 522 11.34 -3.87 -26.82
C GLY A 522 10.07 -3.42 -27.52
N LEU A 523 9.92 -2.10 -27.68
CA LEU A 523 8.86 -1.53 -28.56
C LEU A 523 9.04 -1.99 -30.01
N ALA A 524 10.29 -2.03 -30.48
CA ALA A 524 10.68 -2.74 -31.67
C ALA A 524 11.34 -4.06 -31.22
N SER A 525 10.79 -5.19 -31.62
CA SER A 525 11.25 -6.51 -31.20
C SER A 525 11.95 -7.23 -32.33
N VAL A 526 13.00 -7.96 -32.00
CA VAL A 526 13.71 -8.85 -32.93
C VAL A 526 13.41 -10.29 -32.54
N PHE A 527 12.98 -11.04 -33.52
CA PHE A 527 12.64 -12.45 -33.38
C PHE A 527 13.56 -13.28 -34.29
N ARG A 528 13.80 -14.52 -33.92
CA ARG A 528 14.50 -15.51 -34.76
C ARG A 528 13.59 -16.69 -35.04
N LEU A 529 13.49 -17.06 -36.32
CA LEU A 529 12.85 -18.30 -36.73
C LEU A 529 13.87 -19.42 -36.62
N THR A 530 13.52 -20.46 -35.91
CA THR A 530 14.32 -21.68 -35.76
C THR A 530 13.47 -22.90 -36.11
N ASP A 531 14.12 -24.02 -36.38
CA ASP A 531 13.45 -25.29 -36.58
C ASP A 531 12.55 -25.66 -35.37
N ALA A 532 13.07 -25.42 -34.16
CA ALA A 532 12.35 -25.67 -32.93
C ALA A 532 11.11 -24.75 -32.78
N SER A 533 11.22 -23.47 -33.15
CA SER A 533 10.10 -22.54 -33.03
C SER A 533 9.00 -22.84 -34.06
N ILE A 534 9.36 -23.20 -35.28
CA ILE A 534 8.38 -23.63 -36.30
C ILE A 534 7.71 -24.93 -35.89
N SER A 535 8.47 -25.92 -35.37
CA SER A 535 7.90 -27.17 -34.86
C SER A 535 6.92 -26.93 -33.73
N ARG A 536 7.23 -26.01 -32.81
CA ARG A 536 6.33 -25.58 -31.73
C ARG A 536 5.00 -24.98 -32.26
N ALA A 537 5.06 -24.20 -33.34
CA ALA A 537 3.84 -23.66 -33.98
C ALA A 537 3.01 -24.78 -34.64
N LEU A 538 3.66 -25.76 -35.28
CA LEU A 538 3.02 -26.94 -35.84
C LEU A 538 2.38 -27.81 -34.73
N ASP A 539 3.08 -28.01 -33.60
CA ASP A 539 2.57 -28.71 -32.40
C ASP A 539 1.33 -28.02 -31.80
N ALA A 540 1.26 -26.69 -31.93
CA ALA A 540 0.09 -25.89 -31.53
C ALA A 540 -1.06 -25.96 -32.53
N GLY A 541 -1.04 -26.91 -33.48
CA GLY A 541 -2.10 -27.12 -34.46
C GLY A 541 -2.07 -26.16 -35.66
N ARG A 542 -0.99 -25.41 -35.88
CA ARG A 542 -0.82 -24.57 -37.08
C ARG A 542 -0.31 -25.41 -38.23
N SER A 543 -0.88 -25.25 -39.41
CA SER A 543 -0.39 -25.93 -40.64
C SER A 543 0.73 -25.12 -41.31
N GLU A 544 1.48 -25.73 -42.20
CA GLU A 544 2.42 -25.06 -43.10
C GLU A 544 1.75 -23.88 -43.83
N LYS A 545 0.53 -24.11 -44.32
CA LYS A 545 -0.25 -23.10 -45.00
C LYS A 545 -0.57 -21.91 -44.11
N ASP A 546 -0.99 -22.17 -42.86
CA ASP A 546 -1.34 -21.08 -41.93
C ASP A 546 -0.10 -20.21 -41.63
N LEU A 547 1.08 -20.80 -41.47
CA LEU A 547 2.32 -20.06 -41.25
C LEU A 547 2.75 -19.28 -42.47
N LEU A 548 2.67 -19.84 -43.68
CA LEU A 548 3.01 -19.14 -44.91
C LEU A 548 2.02 -18.02 -45.25
N ASP A 549 0.75 -18.26 -45.01
CA ASP A 549 -0.31 -17.23 -45.24
C ASP A 549 -0.14 -16.08 -44.21
N PHE A 550 0.15 -16.39 -42.93
CA PHE A 550 0.39 -15.41 -41.91
C PHE A 550 1.63 -14.56 -42.23
N PHE A 551 2.81 -15.19 -42.42
CA PHE A 551 4.01 -14.43 -42.75
C PHE A 551 3.92 -13.69 -44.10
N GLY A 552 3.25 -14.28 -45.09
CA GLY A 552 3.05 -13.68 -46.37
C GLY A 552 2.13 -12.44 -46.33
N SER A 553 1.14 -12.43 -45.44
CA SER A 553 0.24 -11.26 -45.28
C SER A 553 0.86 -10.09 -44.51
N HIS A 554 1.85 -10.38 -43.67
CA HIS A 554 2.46 -9.39 -42.79
C HIS A 554 3.90 -8.98 -43.18
N VAL A 555 4.50 -9.63 -44.18
CA VAL A 555 5.87 -9.29 -44.61
C VAL A 555 5.92 -7.95 -45.33
N LEU A 556 6.84 -7.07 -44.96
CA LEU A 556 7.17 -5.89 -45.75
C LEU A 556 8.08 -6.31 -46.90
N GLY A 557 7.48 -6.45 -48.11
CA GLY A 557 8.16 -6.94 -49.28
C GLY A 557 7.84 -8.41 -49.60
N GLU A 558 8.85 -9.18 -50.01
CA GLU A 558 8.70 -10.61 -50.29
C GLU A 558 9.24 -11.49 -49.17
N LEU A 559 8.50 -12.54 -48.83
CA LEU A 559 8.96 -13.54 -47.84
C LEU A 559 10.22 -14.25 -48.35
N PRO A 560 11.35 -14.23 -47.62
CA PRO A 560 12.57 -14.85 -48.05
C PRO A 560 12.43 -16.35 -48.29
N GLN A 561 13.13 -16.85 -49.33
CA GLN A 561 13.07 -18.25 -49.69
C GLN A 561 13.58 -19.18 -48.57
N THR A 562 14.54 -18.71 -47.75
CA THR A 562 15.04 -19.39 -46.55
C THR A 562 13.95 -19.71 -45.55
N VAL A 563 13.02 -18.73 -45.30
CA VAL A 563 11.87 -18.91 -44.40
C VAL A 563 10.90 -19.95 -44.95
N ARG A 564 10.60 -19.89 -46.28
CA ARG A 564 9.73 -20.89 -46.93
C ARG A 564 10.30 -22.31 -46.83
N TYR A 565 11.62 -22.45 -47.06
CA TYR A 565 12.30 -23.74 -46.90
C TYR A 565 12.28 -24.23 -45.46
N LEU A 566 12.54 -23.39 -44.49
CA LEU A 566 12.50 -23.77 -43.08
C LEU A 566 11.11 -24.31 -42.69
N ILE A 567 10.05 -23.62 -43.07
CA ILE A 567 8.66 -24.02 -42.75
C ILE A 567 8.31 -25.32 -43.45
N ALA A 568 8.63 -25.46 -44.77
CA ALA A 568 8.34 -26.68 -45.55
C ALA A 568 9.13 -27.88 -45.02
N ASP A 569 10.39 -27.70 -44.63
CA ASP A 569 11.23 -28.78 -44.10
C ASP A 569 10.78 -29.22 -42.70
N ALA A 570 10.47 -28.27 -41.82
CA ALA A 570 9.89 -28.54 -40.49
C ALA A 570 8.54 -29.27 -40.63
N SER A 571 7.66 -28.80 -41.53
CA SER A 571 6.35 -29.43 -41.81
C SER A 571 6.47 -30.84 -42.32
N ARG A 572 7.45 -31.11 -43.19
CA ARG A 572 7.69 -32.47 -43.74
C ARG A 572 8.14 -33.44 -42.66
N ARG A 573 8.96 -33.00 -41.72
CA ARG A 573 9.43 -33.80 -40.58
C ARG A 573 8.39 -33.93 -39.48
N HIS A 574 7.54 -32.92 -39.32
CA HIS A 574 6.49 -32.90 -38.32
C HIS A 574 5.41 -33.94 -38.63
N GLY A 575 5.01 -34.69 -37.63
CA GLY A 575 3.93 -35.66 -37.74
C GLY A 575 4.31 -36.99 -38.44
N THR A 576 5.58 -37.23 -38.71
CA THR A 576 6.05 -38.56 -39.15
C THR A 576 5.85 -39.61 -38.06
N LEU A 577 5.91 -39.20 -36.78
CA LEU A 577 5.44 -39.96 -35.62
C LEU A 577 4.12 -39.34 -35.11
N ARG A 578 3.09 -40.16 -34.94
CA ARG A 578 1.77 -39.73 -34.48
C ARG A 578 1.38 -40.48 -33.23
N GLY A 579 0.97 -39.77 -32.19
CA GLY A 579 0.56 -40.32 -30.91
C GLY A 579 -0.90 -40.02 -30.58
N GLY A 580 -1.57 -40.96 -29.94
CA GLY A 580 -2.94 -40.79 -29.45
C GLY A 580 -3.15 -41.55 -28.12
N PRO A 581 -4.17 -41.22 -27.32
CA PRO A 581 -4.36 -41.82 -26.01
C PRO A 581 -4.79 -43.30 -26.09
N ALA A 582 -3.96 -44.17 -25.40
CA ALA A 582 -4.36 -45.53 -25.14
C ALA A 582 -4.14 -46.05 -23.71
N MET A 583 -3.27 -45.82 -22.89
CA MET A 583 -2.62 -44.60 -22.34
C MET A 583 -1.99 -43.71 -23.40
N SER A 584 -1.13 -44.21 -24.24
CA SER A 584 -0.69 -43.53 -25.46
C SER A 584 -0.27 -44.52 -26.53
N TYR A 585 -0.48 -44.20 -27.80
CA TYR A 585 0.11 -44.92 -28.93
C TYR A 585 0.91 -43.95 -29.81
N ILE A 586 1.89 -44.47 -30.49
CA ILE A 586 2.66 -43.80 -31.52
C ILE A 586 2.49 -44.59 -32.81
N ARG A 587 2.09 -43.93 -33.88
CA ARG A 587 1.98 -44.51 -35.22
C ARG A 587 3.00 -43.83 -36.15
N CYS A 588 3.73 -44.62 -36.91
CA CYS A 588 4.68 -44.14 -37.92
C CYS A 588 4.59 -45.02 -39.18
N GLU A 589 4.53 -44.42 -40.36
CA GLU A 589 4.51 -45.14 -41.61
C GLU A 589 5.91 -45.67 -41.96
N ASP A 590 6.97 -45.06 -41.44
CA ASP A 590 8.35 -45.48 -41.55
C ASP A 590 8.71 -46.43 -40.39
N GLU A 591 8.80 -47.72 -40.70
CA GLU A 591 9.11 -48.79 -39.75
C GLU A 591 10.50 -48.60 -39.12
N ALA A 592 11.48 -48.10 -39.88
CA ALA A 592 12.85 -47.93 -39.40
C ALA A 592 12.91 -46.77 -38.40
N LEU A 593 12.21 -45.65 -38.67
CA LEU A 593 12.11 -44.52 -37.79
C LEU A 593 11.42 -44.87 -36.47
N LEU A 594 10.36 -45.70 -36.51
CA LEU A 594 9.68 -46.14 -35.30
C LEU A 594 10.56 -47.05 -34.45
N ALA A 595 11.28 -47.97 -35.08
CA ALA A 595 12.20 -48.86 -34.40
C ALA A 595 13.36 -48.09 -33.74
N GLU A 596 13.90 -47.10 -34.43
CA GLU A 596 14.91 -46.18 -33.89
C GLU A 596 14.36 -45.41 -32.68
N ALA A 597 13.18 -44.80 -32.78
CA ALA A 597 12.53 -44.08 -31.69
C ALA A 597 12.34 -44.97 -30.44
N CYS A 598 11.86 -46.19 -30.61
CA CYS A 598 11.66 -47.16 -29.53
C CYS A 598 12.98 -47.61 -28.86
N SER A 599 14.12 -47.51 -29.55
CA SER A 599 15.42 -47.94 -29.03
C SER A 599 16.13 -46.90 -28.16
N THR A 600 15.62 -45.69 -28.07
CA THR A 600 16.25 -44.60 -27.32
C THR A 600 16.09 -44.75 -25.80
N PRO A 601 17.05 -44.23 -25.00
CA PRO A 601 16.92 -44.21 -23.54
C PRO A 601 15.68 -43.43 -23.06
N GLN A 602 15.31 -42.38 -23.78
CA GLN A 602 14.12 -41.54 -23.49
C GLN A 602 12.83 -42.34 -23.69
N ALA A 603 12.73 -43.13 -24.75
CA ALA A 603 11.59 -44.01 -24.97
C ALA A 603 11.44 -45.08 -23.86
N ALA A 604 12.57 -45.57 -23.32
CA ALA A 604 12.55 -46.50 -22.19
C ALA A 604 11.97 -45.84 -20.91
N SER A 605 12.21 -44.55 -20.70
CA SER A 605 11.67 -43.80 -19.53
C SER A 605 10.14 -43.71 -19.51
N VAL A 606 9.50 -43.75 -20.67
CA VAL A 606 8.03 -43.73 -20.84
C VAL A 606 7.47 -45.11 -21.20
N ALA A 607 8.28 -46.13 -21.08
CA ALA A 607 7.94 -47.54 -21.43
C ALA A 607 7.34 -47.68 -22.85
N LEU A 608 7.90 -46.96 -23.83
CA LEU A 608 7.48 -47.01 -25.21
C LEU A 608 7.96 -48.34 -25.82
N ARG A 609 7.04 -49.14 -26.38
CA ARG A 609 7.35 -50.40 -27.03
C ARG A 609 6.55 -50.60 -28.30
N ALA A 610 7.20 -51.09 -29.35
CA ALA A 610 6.52 -51.44 -30.58
C ALA A 610 5.61 -52.67 -30.37
N ILE A 611 4.38 -52.60 -30.90
CA ILE A 611 3.39 -53.69 -30.93
C ILE A 611 3.11 -54.17 -32.36
N ALA A 612 3.47 -53.36 -33.35
CA ALA A 612 3.47 -53.63 -34.76
C ALA A 612 4.62 -52.88 -35.44
N PRO A 613 5.03 -53.19 -36.67
CA PRO A 613 6.09 -52.45 -37.36
C PRO A 613 5.86 -50.94 -37.43
N THR A 614 4.61 -50.52 -37.48
CA THR A 614 4.18 -49.11 -37.64
C THR A 614 3.51 -48.54 -36.40
N VAL A 615 3.38 -49.28 -35.27
CA VAL A 615 2.67 -48.85 -34.07
C VAL A 615 3.43 -49.23 -32.80
N ALA A 616 3.65 -48.25 -31.93
CA ALA A 616 4.16 -48.47 -30.58
C ALA A 616 3.14 -47.94 -29.55
N ILE A 617 3.17 -48.50 -28.34
CA ILE A 617 2.34 -48.07 -27.20
C ILE A 617 3.21 -47.68 -26.01
N ALA A 618 2.77 -46.75 -25.20
CA ALA A 618 3.42 -46.31 -23.97
C ALA A 618 2.49 -46.40 -22.75
N GLN A 619 3.09 -46.60 -21.56
CA GLN A 619 2.41 -46.61 -20.27
C GLN A 619 2.47 -45.21 -19.58
N ALA A 620 2.57 -44.18 -20.38
CA ALA A 620 2.63 -42.79 -19.94
C ALA A 620 1.61 -41.92 -20.70
N PRO A 621 1.15 -40.79 -20.13
CA PRO A 621 0.31 -39.82 -20.83
C PRO A 621 0.96 -39.35 -22.14
N LEU A 622 0.16 -39.06 -23.15
CA LEU A 622 0.62 -38.67 -24.49
C LEU A 622 1.65 -37.54 -24.47
N GLY A 623 1.42 -36.48 -23.70
CA GLY A 623 2.36 -35.34 -23.58
C GLY A 623 3.75 -35.76 -23.16
N ARG A 624 3.88 -36.64 -22.15
CA ARG A 624 5.16 -37.20 -21.67
C ARG A 624 5.88 -38.01 -22.72
N VAL A 625 5.12 -38.78 -23.51
CA VAL A 625 5.70 -39.59 -24.58
C VAL A 625 6.22 -38.72 -25.70
N LEU A 626 5.48 -37.70 -26.09
CA LEU A 626 5.90 -36.75 -27.13
C LEU A 626 7.14 -35.97 -26.69
N ASP A 627 7.22 -35.55 -25.42
CA ASP A 627 8.37 -34.83 -24.88
C ASP A 627 9.61 -35.71 -24.84
N ALA A 628 9.49 -36.96 -24.39
CA ALA A 628 10.59 -37.94 -24.42
C ALA A 628 11.11 -38.16 -25.84
N LEU A 629 10.23 -38.26 -26.82
CA LEU A 629 10.63 -38.40 -28.23
C LEU A 629 11.27 -37.11 -28.79
N ARG A 630 10.83 -35.94 -28.39
CA ARG A 630 11.47 -34.66 -28.75
C ARG A 630 12.86 -34.53 -28.15
N GLU A 631 13.05 -34.91 -26.90
CA GLU A 631 14.37 -34.99 -26.26
C GLU A 631 15.31 -35.96 -26.94
N ALA A 632 14.77 -37.00 -27.58
CA ALA A 632 15.52 -37.94 -28.39
C ALA A 632 15.81 -37.47 -29.82
N GLY A 633 15.32 -36.28 -30.20
CA GLY A 633 15.56 -35.65 -31.52
C GLY A 633 14.49 -35.95 -32.57
N PHE A 634 13.36 -36.54 -32.19
CA PHE A 634 12.23 -36.79 -33.09
C PHE A 634 11.24 -35.62 -33.05
N HIS A 635 10.36 -35.52 -34.05
CA HIS A 635 9.33 -34.47 -34.15
C HIS A 635 7.93 -35.12 -34.20
N PRO A 636 7.43 -35.68 -33.08
CA PRO A 636 6.13 -36.29 -33.04
C PRO A 636 5.02 -35.22 -32.99
N SER A 637 3.88 -35.54 -33.65
CA SER A 637 2.65 -34.75 -33.55
C SER A 637 1.57 -35.51 -32.80
N ALA A 638 0.71 -34.82 -32.08
CA ALA A 638 -0.46 -35.41 -31.46
C ALA A 638 -1.65 -35.44 -32.44
N GLU A 639 -2.43 -36.52 -32.37
CA GLU A 639 -3.68 -36.64 -33.14
C GLU A 639 -4.81 -37.11 -32.24
N ASP A 640 -6.04 -36.67 -32.56
CA ASP A 640 -7.25 -37.18 -31.91
C ASP A 640 -7.73 -38.51 -32.52
N ALA A 641 -8.85 -39.04 -32.02
CA ALA A 641 -9.45 -40.27 -32.51
C ALA A 641 -9.84 -40.24 -34.00
N THR A 642 -9.87 -39.07 -34.63
CA THR A 642 -10.17 -38.87 -36.05
C THR A 642 -8.90 -38.74 -36.90
N GLY A 643 -7.72 -38.65 -36.27
CA GLY A 643 -6.43 -38.39 -36.91
C GLY A 643 -6.15 -36.91 -37.18
N ALA A 644 -6.94 -36.00 -36.62
CA ALA A 644 -6.69 -34.58 -36.69
C ALA A 644 -5.62 -34.17 -35.64
N SER A 645 -4.73 -33.22 -36.02
CA SER A 645 -3.69 -32.73 -35.14
C SER A 645 -4.33 -31.92 -33.99
N ILE A 646 -3.92 -32.19 -32.75
CA ILE A 646 -4.42 -31.51 -31.56
C ILE A 646 -3.30 -30.79 -30.78
N ASP A 647 -3.67 -29.75 -30.11
CA ASP A 647 -2.78 -29.07 -29.17
C ASP A 647 -2.70 -29.86 -27.86
N VAL A 648 -1.53 -30.35 -27.53
CA VAL A 648 -1.25 -31.15 -26.32
C VAL A 648 -0.53 -30.33 -25.25
N ARG A 649 -0.36 -29.03 -25.45
CA ARG A 649 0.22 -28.18 -24.39
C ARG A 649 -0.67 -28.25 -23.15
N PRO A 650 -0.08 -28.40 -21.96
CA PRO A 650 -0.85 -28.34 -20.75
C PRO A 650 -1.57 -26.97 -20.68
N PRO A 651 -2.81 -26.91 -20.19
CA PRO A 651 -3.47 -25.65 -19.98
C PRO A 651 -2.63 -24.79 -19.02
N ALA A 652 -2.63 -23.47 -19.27
CA ALA A 652 -1.89 -22.54 -18.43
C ALA A 652 -2.35 -22.64 -16.96
N ALA A 653 -1.38 -22.78 -16.05
CA ALA A 653 -1.68 -22.85 -14.63
C ALA A 653 -2.25 -21.52 -14.11
N ARG A 654 -3.38 -21.59 -13.39
CA ARG A 654 -4.10 -20.41 -12.88
C ARG A 654 -4.53 -20.57 -11.44
N LEU A 655 -4.60 -19.44 -10.74
CA LEU A 655 -5.31 -19.30 -9.48
C LEU A 655 -6.63 -18.55 -9.71
N SER A 656 -7.69 -18.96 -9.04
CA SER A 656 -8.95 -18.22 -9.10
C SER A 656 -8.77 -16.81 -8.50
N TYR A 657 -9.06 -15.77 -9.27
CA TYR A 657 -9.06 -14.41 -8.77
C TYR A 657 -10.18 -14.20 -7.76
N LYS A 658 -9.82 -13.72 -6.57
CA LYS A 658 -10.80 -13.25 -5.57
C LYS A 658 -10.68 -11.74 -5.49
N ALA A 659 -11.72 -11.05 -5.93
CA ALA A 659 -11.78 -9.60 -5.78
C ALA A 659 -11.62 -9.23 -4.30
N PRO A 660 -10.71 -8.31 -3.94
CA PRO A 660 -10.62 -7.81 -2.59
C PRO A 660 -11.95 -7.12 -2.22
N ALA A 661 -12.32 -7.19 -0.92
CA ALA A 661 -13.51 -6.49 -0.43
C ALA A 661 -13.40 -5.00 -0.81
N ALA A 662 -14.53 -4.42 -1.24
CA ALA A 662 -14.58 -3.01 -1.59
C ALA A 662 -14.09 -2.18 -0.38
N PRO A 663 -13.26 -1.15 -0.58
CA PRO A 663 -12.83 -0.28 0.50
C PRO A 663 -14.06 0.33 1.15
N THR A 664 -14.03 0.44 2.49
CA THR A 664 -15.07 1.12 3.26
C THR A 664 -15.24 2.52 2.67
N GLN A 665 -16.44 2.85 2.21
CA GLN A 665 -16.70 4.13 1.57
C GLN A 665 -16.28 5.27 2.49
N ARG A 666 -15.45 6.17 1.97
CA ARG A 666 -15.22 7.48 2.58
C ARG A 666 -16.53 8.26 2.64
N SER A 667 -16.59 9.29 3.47
CA SER A 667 -17.80 10.11 3.62
C SER A 667 -18.34 10.55 2.26
N THR A 668 -19.60 10.25 2.00
CA THR A 668 -20.31 10.85 0.86
C THR A 668 -21.00 12.14 1.34
N PRO A 669 -21.22 13.14 0.47
CA PRO A 669 -21.99 14.34 0.83
C PRO A 669 -23.36 14.00 1.42
N GLN A 670 -24.00 12.93 0.96
CA GLN A 670 -25.27 12.45 1.50
C GLN A 670 -25.15 11.92 2.92
N LEU A 671 -24.05 11.23 3.25
CA LEU A 671 -23.80 10.73 4.60
C LEU A 671 -23.62 11.88 5.59
N VAL A 672 -22.83 12.90 5.21
CA VAL A 672 -22.62 14.12 6.01
C VAL A 672 -23.92 14.88 6.23
N ALA A 673 -24.72 15.07 5.16
CA ALA A 673 -26.03 15.72 5.27
C ALA A 673 -27.00 14.94 6.18
N SER A 674 -26.99 13.60 6.09
CA SER A 674 -27.81 12.74 6.94
C SER A 674 -27.37 12.82 8.42
N ALA A 675 -26.07 12.86 8.68
CA ALA A 675 -25.51 13.02 10.01
C ALA A 675 -25.88 14.38 10.61
N LEU A 676 -25.70 15.45 9.85
CA LEU A 676 -26.06 16.80 10.28
C LEU A 676 -27.55 16.88 10.65
N ALA A 677 -28.43 16.37 9.79
CA ALA A 677 -29.87 16.37 10.04
C ALA A 677 -30.27 15.51 11.27
N ALA A 678 -29.57 14.38 11.50
CA ALA A 678 -29.80 13.55 12.66
C ALA A 678 -29.37 14.22 13.96
N ILE A 679 -28.18 14.86 13.95
CA ILE A 679 -27.65 15.63 15.10
C ILE A 679 -28.58 16.77 15.47
N ARG A 680 -29.01 17.60 14.50
CA ARG A 680 -29.87 18.76 14.76
C ARG A 680 -31.28 18.38 15.24
N ARG A 681 -31.84 17.28 14.74
CA ARG A 681 -33.11 16.74 15.27
C ARG A 681 -32.99 16.31 16.72
N ALA A 682 -31.94 15.58 17.04
CA ALA A 682 -31.73 15.11 18.41
C ALA A 682 -31.48 16.25 19.40
N ASP A 683 -30.78 17.31 18.98
CA ASP A 683 -30.53 18.50 19.81
C ASP A 683 -31.79 19.37 19.96
N GLY A 684 -32.66 19.39 18.94
CA GLY A 684 -33.99 20.06 19.02
C GLY A 684 -34.93 19.35 20.00
N ASP A 685 -34.90 18.01 20.04
CA ASP A 685 -35.70 17.22 20.98
C ASP A 685 -35.12 17.24 22.41
N ALA A 686 -33.80 17.43 22.56
CA ALA A 686 -33.12 17.47 23.86
C ALA A 686 -33.34 18.77 24.63
N SER A 687 -33.84 19.86 24.00
CA SER A 687 -34.19 21.12 24.70
C SER A 687 -35.33 20.97 25.70
N THR A 688 -35.93 19.77 25.80
CA THR A 688 -37.00 19.43 26.74
C THR A 688 -36.59 18.47 27.87
N SER A 689 -35.33 18.01 27.94
CA SER A 689 -34.84 17.17 29.05
C SER A 689 -33.42 17.53 29.46
N GLU A 690 -33.31 18.44 30.45
CA GLU A 690 -32.09 18.61 31.25
C GLU A 690 -31.89 17.33 32.10
N GLU A 691 -30.91 16.52 31.76
CA GLU A 691 -30.04 15.68 32.61
C GLU A 691 -29.42 14.58 31.74
N ALA A 692 -28.33 14.92 31.07
CA ALA A 692 -27.55 13.94 30.34
C ALA A 692 -26.51 13.32 31.27
N THR A 693 -26.82 12.13 31.78
CA THR A 693 -26.02 11.33 32.70
C THR A 693 -24.74 10.82 32.05
N ASP A 694 -23.61 10.95 32.72
CA ASP A 694 -22.35 10.28 32.35
C ASP A 694 -22.50 8.76 32.48
N TYR A 695 -22.86 8.11 31.37
CA TYR A 695 -23.08 6.66 31.35
C TYR A 695 -21.84 5.87 31.75
N ARG A 696 -20.63 6.37 31.56
CA ARG A 696 -19.40 5.71 32.00
C ARG A 696 -19.36 5.54 33.51
N HIS A 697 -19.77 6.60 34.24
CA HIS A 697 -19.87 6.55 35.68
C HIS A 697 -20.95 5.55 36.13
N VAL A 698 -22.11 5.52 35.44
CA VAL A 698 -23.22 4.57 35.73
C VAL A 698 -22.75 3.14 35.52
N PHE A 699 -22.08 2.84 34.42
CA PHE A 699 -21.56 1.49 34.15
C PHE A 699 -20.48 1.10 35.17
N THR A 700 -19.53 1.98 35.47
CA THR A 700 -18.46 1.72 36.44
C THR A 700 -19.02 1.47 37.85
N ASP A 701 -20.01 2.24 38.26
CA ASP A 701 -20.69 2.08 39.55
C ASP A 701 -21.52 0.79 39.59
N ALA A 702 -22.22 0.45 38.49
CA ALA A 702 -22.97 -0.79 38.38
C ALA A 702 -22.04 -2.03 38.42
N ILE A 703 -20.90 -1.99 37.76
CA ILE A 703 -19.88 -3.07 37.84
C ILE A 703 -19.39 -3.22 39.28
N ARG A 704 -19.01 -2.11 39.92
CA ARG A 704 -18.50 -2.10 41.29
C ARG A 704 -19.53 -2.62 42.29
N LYS A 705 -20.81 -2.24 42.10
CA LYS A 705 -21.95 -2.60 43.00
C LYS A 705 -22.66 -3.90 42.55
N ARG A 706 -22.23 -4.55 41.48
CA ARG A 706 -22.84 -5.73 40.88
C ARG A 706 -24.34 -5.56 40.60
N ARG A 707 -24.70 -4.38 40.04
CA ARG A 707 -26.08 -4.07 39.67
C ARG A 707 -26.33 -4.30 38.20
N SER A 708 -27.54 -4.69 37.88
CA SER A 708 -27.99 -4.81 36.52
C SER A 708 -28.53 -3.50 35.97
N LEU A 709 -28.44 -3.32 34.67
CA LEU A 709 -28.84 -2.11 33.95
C LEU A 709 -29.85 -2.44 32.85
N LYS A 710 -30.83 -1.58 32.67
CA LYS A 710 -31.60 -1.48 31.43
C LYS A 710 -30.87 -0.48 30.53
N VAL A 711 -30.49 -0.92 29.34
CA VAL A 711 -29.68 -0.11 28.43
C VAL A 711 -30.34 -0.08 27.06
N GLY A 712 -30.52 1.12 26.53
CA GLY A 712 -30.80 1.36 25.11
C GLY A 712 -29.49 1.67 24.41
N TYR A 713 -29.17 0.99 23.33
CA TYR A 713 -27.98 1.25 22.51
C TYR A 713 -28.28 1.08 21.02
N VAL A 714 -27.44 1.68 20.20
CA VAL A 714 -27.54 1.58 18.74
C VAL A 714 -26.45 0.63 18.26
N ASP A 715 -26.80 -0.37 17.45
CA ASP A 715 -25.84 -1.29 16.86
C ASP A 715 -25.07 -0.68 15.67
N ARG A 716 -24.21 -1.49 15.03
CA ARG A 716 -23.41 -1.05 13.88
C ARG A 716 -24.26 -0.77 12.64
N GLU A 717 -25.45 -1.33 12.57
CA GLU A 717 -26.42 -1.15 11.50
C GLU A 717 -27.35 0.07 11.72
N GLY A 718 -27.21 0.77 12.86
CA GLY A 718 -28.00 1.94 13.22
C GLY A 718 -29.36 1.62 13.86
N LEU A 719 -29.62 0.36 14.20
CA LEU A 719 -30.85 -0.07 14.85
C LEU A 719 -30.74 0.12 16.37
N ARG A 720 -31.85 0.59 16.99
CA ARG A 720 -31.93 0.73 18.45
C ARG A 720 -32.29 -0.64 19.08
N HIS A 721 -31.49 -1.03 20.06
CA HIS A 721 -31.68 -2.20 20.87
C HIS A 721 -31.95 -1.82 22.33
N TYR A 722 -32.80 -2.57 22.99
CA TYR A 722 -33.03 -2.45 24.42
C TYR A 722 -32.68 -3.78 25.04
N ALA A 723 -31.78 -3.78 26.00
CA ALA A 723 -31.35 -4.97 26.70
C ALA A 723 -31.30 -4.75 28.21
N ARG A 724 -31.61 -5.81 28.95
CA ARG A 724 -31.34 -5.88 30.39
C ARG A 724 -30.02 -6.60 30.57
N ILE A 725 -29.02 -5.93 31.09
CA ILE A 725 -27.69 -6.47 31.13
C ILE A 725 -27.05 -6.41 32.52
N THR A 726 -26.15 -7.34 32.78
CA THR A 726 -25.20 -7.25 33.88
C THR A 726 -23.85 -6.84 33.33
N PRO A 727 -23.42 -5.60 33.55
CA PRO A 727 -22.13 -5.13 33.00
C PRO A 727 -20.96 -5.82 33.71
N ILE A 728 -19.94 -6.24 32.92
CA ILE A 728 -18.77 -6.98 33.40
C ILE A 728 -17.54 -6.08 33.40
N ALA A 729 -17.31 -5.36 32.31
CA ALA A 729 -16.16 -4.49 32.18
C ALA A 729 -16.45 -3.33 31.19
N VAL A 730 -15.74 -2.21 31.42
CA VAL A 730 -15.65 -1.09 30.47
C VAL A 730 -14.16 -0.85 30.18
N THR A 731 -13.74 -1.22 28.98
CA THR A 731 -12.34 -1.12 28.57
C THR A 731 -12.24 -0.45 27.21
N GLY A 732 -11.45 0.63 27.10
CA GLY A 732 -11.25 1.32 25.82
C GLY A 732 -12.53 1.91 25.18
N GLY A 733 -13.54 2.25 26.00
CA GLY A 733 -14.84 2.75 25.51
C GLY A 733 -15.81 1.66 25.07
N GLN A 734 -15.46 0.38 25.22
CA GLN A 734 -16.31 -0.78 24.94
C GLN A 734 -16.86 -1.35 26.25
N VAL A 735 -18.15 -1.65 26.25
CA VAL A 735 -18.85 -2.31 27.37
C VAL A 735 -19.00 -3.78 27.04
N SER A 736 -18.50 -4.64 27.93
CA SER A 736 -18.77 -6.08 27.91
C SER A 736 -19.78 -6.39 29.03
N ALA A 737 -20.85 -7.08 28.68
CA ALA A 737 -21.96 -7.40 29.59
C ALA A 737 -22.56 -8.78 29.28
N ALA A 738 -23.30 -9.33 30.22
CA ALA A 738 -24.15 -10.49 29.98
C ALA A 738 -25.63 -10.04 29.92
N ASP A 739 -26.35 -10.47 28.90
CA ASP A 739 -27.77 -10.25 28.78
C ASP A 739 -28.51 -11.07 29.85
N LEU A 740 -29.43 -10.43 30.58
CA LEU A 740 -30.13 -11.06 31.70
C LEU A 740 -31.22 -12.06 31.24
N GLU A 741 -31.75 -11.94 30.05
CA GLU A 741 -32.82 -12.79 29.52
C GLU A 741 -32.24 -14.02 28.81
N THR A 742 -31.17 -13.85 28.06
CA THR A 742 -30.56 -14.91 27.24
C THR A 742 -29.32 -15.53 27.85
N GLY A 743 -28.65 -14.83 28.79
CA GLY A 743 -27.32 -15.20 29.32
C GLY A 743 -26.18 -15.02 28.30
N ALA A 744 -26.49 -14.54 27.10
CA ALA A 744 -25.51 -14.36 26.05
C ALA A 744 -24.57 -13.18 26.35
N PRO A 745 -23.29 -13.26 25.95
CA PRO A 745 -22.39 -12.11 26.03
C PRO A 745 -22.81 -11.02 25.04
N VAL A 746 -22.96 -9.80 25.53
CA VAL A 746 -23.28 -8.61 24.72
C VAL A 746 -22.11 -7.64 24.80
N VAL A 747 -21.70 -7.15 23.64
CA VAL A 747 -20.61 -6.18 23.54
C VAL A 747 -21.06 -5.03 22.67
N PHE A 748 -20.98 -3.80 23.23
CA PHE A 748 -21.32 -2.59 22.50
C PHE A 748 -20.42 -1.43 22.92
N GLN A 749 -20.42 -0.39 22.13
CA GLN A 749 -19.62 0.79 22.42
C GLN A 749 -20.33 1.70 23.43
N LEU A 750 -19.63 2.22 24.42
CA LEU A 750 -20.21 3.09 25.44
C LEU A 750 -20.88 4.34 24.82
N HIS A 751 -20.31 4.83 23.73
CA HIS A 751 -20.86 5.99 23.02
C HIS A 751 -22.13 5.67 22.18
N SER A 752 -22.44 4.40 21.97
CA SER A 752 -23.69 3.99 21.30
C SER A 752 -24.87 3.92 22.26
N VAL A 753 -24.63 4.08 23.57
CA VAL A 753 -25.68 4.04 24.60
C VAL A 753 -26.54 5.29 24.50
N THR A 754 -27.82 5.10 24.30
CA THR A 754 -28.83 6.17 24.21
C THR A 754 -29.56 6.44 25.53
N GLU A 755 -29.73 5.38 26.32
CA GLU A 755 -30.29 5.48 27.66
C GLU A 755 -29.76 4.38 28.57
N CYS A 756 -29.69 4.64 29.87
CA CYS A 756 -29.21 3.69 30.85
C CYS A 756 -29.92 3.92 32.20
N ALA A 757 -30.53 2.90 32.77
CA ALA A 757 -31.17 2.94 34.07
C ALA A 757 -30.75 1.72 34.91
N VAL A 758 -30.52 1.93 36.19
CA VAL A 758 -30.23 0.85 37.15
C VAL A 758 -31.52 0.10 37.43
N ILE A 759 -31.45 -1.26 37.35
CA ILE A 759 -32.61 -2.14 37.65
C ILE A 759 -32.44 -2.71 39.04
#